data_6e670f8bc453b6563103365f0fa5c401
#
_entry.id   6e670f8bc453b6563103365f0fa5c401
#
_cell.length_a   1.000
_cell.length_b   1.000
_cell.length_c   1.000
_cell.angle_alpha   90.00
_cell.angle_beta   90.00
_cell.angle_gamma   90.00
#
_symmetry.space_group_name_H-M   'P 1'
#
loop_
_entity.id
_entity.type
_entity.pdbx_description
1 polymer ?
#
loop_
_entity_poly.entity_id
_entity_poly.type
_entity_poly.pdbx_seq_one_letter_code
_entity_poly.pdbx_strand_id
1 'polypeptide(L)'
;MMNERRHLRGLIPTALLLAVCGTLAPSHVSASDGEKPREVLLWHSYRTAEEEALRRVLDDFEKEHPDIKVRTLGIPYDAFASRLTAAIPRGRGPDLFIFAHERVGSWASRGVVVPFDDGVHAPDLEGYFPETVDALTYEGHLYGLPLAFKSIALFYNRDLVDEPPATTDEMVALAGKLSDPSAGRYGLAYPADDFFFHSAWLFGFGGKLFDADTPVLDTDGARMSLEFLRNLVLRERVVPQEPTPALVTRLFNEGAAAMVVNGPWFIGEIEDDIDWAISLLPKVSETGLRATPFLTVEGVMIAARAREPDAARSLARYIAEDGAVTRAVVGRQSVAWSPAYENPRVGDDPVLQAFLDQLPHTVPTDNRPAMQAVWEPARGALGDVMRGGEPDVALARAQSRLEGAVRDAPAQRSLAPYLLVFGLLCFAGVGAWAYRSVRSTAATGGLMAEARRSRTAYAYLAPAFAGLLFLVLVPFAVAVGIAFTHHEGGEFYFVGLANFRDILFGESYGVTDPLSFYFTLLVTILWTVANVALHVTIGLMLALLLKEPWLRMKGVYRALLIIPWAVPNYITALIWKGMFHKQFGAINGVLTSLGLEPVSWFGSFWTAFTANLVTNTWLGFPFMMVVALGALQSIPSDLYEAADVDGAGRLQKFFRITLPLLKPAMLPAVLLGMIWTFNMFNIIYLVSGGEPGGSTDILISEAYRWAFERQEQYGYAAAYAVLIFCILVGYTLSTRRVTGGEERS
;
A
#
# COMPACT_ATOMS: atom_id res chain seq x y z
N MET A 1 39.96 -12.17 -59.61
CA MET A 1 40.97 -11.73 -58.66
C MET A 1 40.41 -12.02 -57.29
N MET A 2 40.66 -13.19 -56.75
CA MET A 2 41.69 -13.48 -55.74
C MET A 2 41.46 -12.65 -54.48
N ASN A 3 41.33 -13.15 -53.32
CA ASN A 3 41.67 -14.40 -52.63
C ASN A 3 41.27 -14.19 -51.16
N GLU A 4 40.70 -15.15 -50.61
CA GLU A 4 41.18 -16.05 -49.54
C GLU A 4 40.96 -15.64 -48.08
N ARG A 5 40.19 -16.50 -47.42
CA ARG A 5 40.50 -17.29 -46.19
C ARG A 5 40.37 -16.54 -44.86
N ARG A 6 39.95 -17.10 -43.77
CA ARG A 6 39.64 -18.46 -43.24
C ARG A 6 39.07 -18.30 -41.82
N HIS A 7 38.12 -19.15 -41.49
CA HIS A 7 37.90 -19.88 -40.22
C HIS A 7 38.46 -19.34 -38.91
N LEU A 8 37.58 -19.25 -37.87
CA LEU A 8 37.81 -20.11 -36.69
C LEU A 8 36.54 -20.24 -35.83
N ARG A 9 36.16 -21.47 -35.64
CA ARG A 9 35.20 -22.01 -34.70
C ARG A 9 35.72 -21.80 -33.28
N GLY A 10 34.81 -21.52 -32.32
CA GLY A 10 35.08 -21.57 -30.90
C GLY A 10 33.83 -22.01 -30.13
N LEU A 11 33.54 -23.31 -30.15
CA LEU A 11 32.71 -23.99 -29.16
C LEU A 11 33.41 -23.89 -27.80
N ILE A 12 32.74 -23.32 -26.79
CA ILE A 12 33.13 -23.49 -25.40
C ILE A 12 32.18 -24.52 -24.78
N PRO A 13 32.65 -25.65 -24.30
CA PRO A 13 31.80 -26.65 -23.66
C PRO A 13 31.56 -26.29 -22.18
N THR A 14 30.31 -26.36 -21.80
CA THR A 14 29.81 -26.40 -20.41
C THR A 14 30.20 -27.75 -19.77
N ALA A 15 31.40 -27.82 -19.19
CA ALA A 15 31.81 -28.96 -18.36
C ALA A 15 33.09 -28.60 -17.61
N LEU A 16 32.97 -27.83 -16.50
CA LEU A 16 34.05 -27.82 -15.49
C LEU A 16 33.50 -27.22 -14.16
N LEU A 17 32.70 -28.03 -13.49
CA LEU A 17 32.35 -27.76 -12.07
C LEU A 17 32.04 -29.08 -11.37
N LEU A 18 32.97 -30.00 -11.40
CA LEU A 18 33.02 -31.20 -10.53
C LEU A 18 34.39 -31.87 -10.72
N ALA A 19 35.37 -31.47 -9.94
CA ALA A 19 36.50 -32.26 -9.50
C ALA A 19 37.66 -31.37 -9.02
N VAL A 20 37.60 -30.86 -7.78
CA VAL A 20 38.82 -30.69 -6.95
C VAL A 20 38.37 -30.94 -5.49
N CYS A 21 38.16 -32.22 -5.17
CA CYS A 21 38.37 -32.76 -3.84
C CYS A 21 39.60 -33.67 -3.91
N GLY A 22 40.71 -33.11 -3.58
CA GLY A 22 41.99 -33.82 -3.51
C GLY A 22 42.85 -33.26 -2.40
N THR A 23 42.75 -33.89 -1.25
CA THR A 23 43.82 -34.07 -0.21
C THR A 23 44.88 -32.97 -0.11
N LEU A 24 44.73 -32.10 0.88
CA LEU A 24 45.83 -31.47 1.58
C LEU A 24 45.69 -31.78 3.08
N ALA A 25 46.66 -32.52 3.60
CA ALA A 25 46.79 -32.82 5.02
C ALA A 25 46.94 -31.53 5.82
N PRO A 26 46.38 -31.44 7.03
CA PRO A 26 46.54 -30.26 7.88
C PRO A 26 47.94 -30.24 8.47
N SER A 27 48.77 -29.29 8.03
CA SER A 27 49.90 -28.85 8.81
C SER A 27 49.39 -28.15 10.06
N HIS A 28 49.61 -28.73 11.24
CA HIS A 28 49.41 -28.10 12.52
C HIS A 28 50.28 -26.85 12.63
N VAL A 29 49.69 -25.69 12.35
CA VAL A 29 50.17 -24.42 12.88
C VAL A 29 49.31 -24.15 14.09
N SER A 30 49.88 -24.26 15.27
CA SER A 30 49.30 -23.71 16.52
C SER A 30 49.26 -22.20 16.37
N ALA A 31 48.15 -21.70 15.82
CA ALA A 31 47.75 -20.32 16.04
C ALA A 31 46.94 -20.33 17.37
N SER A 32 47.23 -19.44 18.28
CA SER A 32 46.44 -19.14 19.43
C SER A 32 44.98 -18.96 18.99
N ASP A 33 44.08 -19.79 19.51
CA ASP A 33 42.61 -19.60 19.36
C ASP A 33 42.20 -18.29 20.00
N GLY A 34 42.29 -17.18 19.26
CA GLY A 34 41.47 -16.03 19.48
C GLY A 34 40.08 -16.41 18.98
N GLU A 35 39.15 -16.60 19.90
CA GLU A 35 37.73 -16.79 19.55
C GLU A 35 37.33 -15.75 18.49
N LYS A 36 36.80 -16.18 17.37
CA LYS A 36 36.25 -15.23 16.36
C LYS A 36 35.16 -14.41 17.04
N PRO A 37 35.18 -13.10 16.87
CA PRO A 37 34.12 -12.26 17.44
C PRO A 37 32.74 -12.77 17.04
N ARG A 38 31.83 -12.80 18.00
CA ARG A 38 30.42 -13.14 17.78
C ARG A 38 29.79 -12.07 16.90
N GLU A 39 29.12 -12.47 15.83
CA GLU A 39 28.52 -11.54 14.87
C GLU A 39 27.03 -11.40 15.15
N VAL A 40 26.57 -10.18 15.48
CA VAL A 40 25.18 -9.83 15.75
C VAL A 40 24.64 -9.01 14.57
N LEU A 41 23.53 -9.45 13.98
CA LEU A 41 22.86 -8.75 12.88
C LEU A 41 21.69 -7.91 13.38
N LEU A 42 21.79 -6.59 13.21
CA LEU A 42 20.77 -5.60 13.57
C LEU A 42 20.05 -5.07 12.31
N TRP A 43 18.72 -5.14 12.29
CA TRP A 43 17.92 -4.44 11.28
C TRP A 43 17.26 -3.19 11.84
N HIS A 44 17.24 -2.09 11.06
CA HIS A 44 16.61 -0.83 11.43
C HIS A 44 16.00 -0.12 10.20
N SER A 45 15.15 0.87 10.45
CA SER A 45 14.59 1.76 9.41
C SER A 45 15.10 3.20 9.48
N TYR A 46 16.09 3.46 10.33
CA TYR A 46 16.66 4.78 10.55
C TYR A 46 17.34 5.37 9.32
N ARG A 47 17.28 6.68 9.21
CA ARG A 47 17.87 7.47 8.11
C ARG A 47 18.56 8.70 8.68
N THR A 48 19.46 9.28 7.91
CA THR A 48 20.11 10.56 8.21
C THR A 48 20.64 10.67 9.65
N ALA A 49 20.09 11.56 10.47
CA ALA A 49 20.55 11.82 11.84
C ALA A 49 20.37 10.62 12.78
N GLU A 50 19.26 9.89 12.67
CA GLU A 50 18.98 8.70 13.49
C GLU A 50 19.98 7.57 13.16
N GLU A 51 20.29 7.36 11.87
CA GLU A 51 21.27 6.36 11.43
C GLU A 51 22.69 6.73 11.88
N GLU A 52 23.06 8.02 11.79
CA GLU A 52 24.35 8.51 12.28
C GLU A 52 24.49 8.33 13.81
N ALA A 53 23.42 8.61 14.57
CA ALA A 53 23.42 8.41 16.01
C ALA A 53 23.58 6.91 16.36
N LEU A 54 22.82 6.04 15.69
CA LEU A 54 22.93 4.60 15.89
C LEU A 54 24.35 4.11 15.58
N ARG A 55 24.93 4.54 14.45
CA ARG A 55 26.30 4.17 14.09
C ARG A 55 27.31 4.53 15.16
N ARG A 56 27.22 5.75 15.75
CA ARG A 56 28.12 6.14 16.86
C ARG A 56 27.94 5.27 18.08
N VAL A 57 26.71 4.97 18.47
CA VAL A 57 26.42 4.08 19.58
C VAL A 57 27.01 2.68 19.36
N LEU A 58 26.91 2.15 18.13
CA LEU A 58 27.47 0.85 17.78
C LEU A 58 29.00 0.86 17.74
N ASP A 59 29.61 1.94 17.26
CA ASP A 59 31.08 2.11 17.28
C ASP A 59 31.62 2.15 18.72
N ASP A 60 30.88 2.75 19.66
CA ASP A 60 31.26 2.78 21.08
C ASP A 60 31.03 1.42 21.75
N PHE A 61 29.90 0.75 21.44
CA PHE A 61 29.66 -0.61 21.94
C PHE A 61 30.76 -1.60 21.52
N GLU A 62 31.19 -1.57 20.24
CA GLU A 62 32.25 -2.46 19.76
C GLU A 62 33.63 -2.19 20.39
N LYS A 63 33.89 -0.97 20.87
CA LYS A 63 35.11 -0.66 21.64
C LYS A 63 35.09 -1.26 23.04
N GLU A 64 33.90 -1.25 23.67
CA GLU A 64 33.71 -1.80 25.03
C GLU A 64 33.56 -3.33 25.00
N HIS A 65 33.03 -3.88 23.91
CA HIS A 65 32.79 -5.32 23.68
C HIS A 65 33.53 -5.83 22.44
N PRO A 66 34.87 -5.93 22.48
CA PRO A 66 35.68 -6.31 21.30
C PRO A 66 35.44 -7.75 20.81
N ASP A 67 34.78 -8.57 21.62
CA ASP A 67 34.36 -9.95 21.31
C ASP A 67 33.05 -10.00 20.49
N ILE A 68 32.35 -8.87 20.31
CA ILE A 68 31.11 -8.77 19.57
C ILE A 68 31.29 -7.83 18.35
N LYS A 69 30.85 -8.25 17.19
CA LYS A 69 30.80 -7.44 15.97
C LYS A 69 29.35 -7.25 15.54
N VAL A 70 28.95 -5.99 15.29
CA VAL A 70 27.59 -5.65 14.88
C VAL A 70 27.54 -5.36 13.39
N ARG A 71 26.67 -6.07 12.69
CA ARG A 71 26.33 -5.75 11.28
C ARG A 71 24.93 -5.16 11.22
N THR A 72 24.81 -4.03 10.55
CA THR A 72 23.53 -3.36 10.37
C THR A 72 22.95 -3.57 8.97
N LEU A 73 21.64 -3.57 8.87
CA LEU A 73 20.91 -3.51 7.59
C LEU A 73 19.77 -2.50 7.70
N GLY A 74 19.91 -1.39 6.97
CA GLY A 74 18.85 -0.40 6.81
C GLY A 74 17.79 -0.90 5.83
N ILE A 75 16.52 -0.87 6.24
CA ILE A 75 15.36 -1.29 5.43
C ILE A 75 14.34 -0.15 5.46
N PRO A 76 13.77 0.28 4.31
CA PRO A 76 12.70 1.26 4.30
C PRO A 76 11.53 0.86 5.21
N TYR A 77 10.97 1.83 5.95
CA TYR A 77 9.91 1.60 6.94
C TYR A 77 8.73 0.80 6.37
N ASP A 78 8.23 1.18 5.20
CA ASP A 78 7.08 0.54 4.54
C ASP A 78 7.30 -0.94 4.17
N ALA A 79 8.56 -1.32 3.93
CA ALA A 79 8.95 -2.69 3.58
C ALA A 79 9.41 -3.52 4.80
N PHE A 80 9.62 -2.87 5.94
CA PHE A 80 10.30 -3.48 7.10
C PHE A 80 9.52 -4.65 7.69
N ALA A 81 8.27 -4.42 8.07
CA ALA A 81 7.43 -5.41 8.72
C ALA A 81 7.22 -6.67 7.85
N SER A 82 6.93 -6.50 6.57
CA SER A 82 6.74 -7.61 5.63
C SER A 82 8.02 -8.41 5.43
N ARG A 83 9.16 -7.74 5.34
CA ARG A 83 10.47 -8.38 5.18
C ARG A 83 10.88 -9.16 6.43
N LEU A 84 10.62 -8.58 7.61
CA LEU A 84 10.90 -9.20 8.90
C LEU A 84 10.08 -10.49 9.07
N THR A 85 8.76 -10.39 8.90
CA THR A 85 7.82 -11.53 9.03
C THR A 85 8.14 -12.65 8.03
N ALA A 86 8.65 -12.31 6.85
CA ALA A 86 9.07 -13.31 5.86
C ALA A 86 10.42 -13.97 6.18
N ALA A 87 11.37 -13.24 6.79
CA ALA A 87 12.76 -13.69 6.96
C ALA A 87 12.97 -14.51 8.24
N ILE A 88 12.39 -14.09 9.37
CA ILE A 88 12.63 -14.72 10.70
C ILE A 88 12.20 -16.18 10.72
N PRO A 89 10.99 -16.59 10.28
CA PRO A 89 10.59 -18.00 10.30
C PRO A 89 11.49 -18.91 9.44
N ARG A 90 12.14 -18.33 8.43
CA ARG A 90 13.06 -19.03 7.53
C ARG A 90 14.51 -19.06 8.03
N GLY A 91 14.80 -18.53 9.23
CA GLY A 91 16.15 -18.44 9.79
C GLY A 91 17.08 -17.50 9.02
N ARG A 92 16.55 -16.55 8.27
CA ARG A 92 17.28 -15.53 7.49
C ARG A 92 17.06 -14.11 8.01
N GLY A 93 16.42 -14.00 9.18
CA GLY A 93 16.18 -12.74 9.87
C GLY A 93 17.41 -12.20 10.58
N PRO A 94 17.27 -11.03 11.25
CA PRO A 94 18.26 -10.46 12.16
C PRO A 94 18.32 -11.23 13.48
N ASP A 95 19.28 -10.88 14.32
CA ASP A 95 19.31 -11.29 15.73
C ASP A 95 18.47 -10.35 16.59
N LEU A 96 18.54 -9.03 16.27
CA LEU A 96 17.65 -8.02 16.87
C LEU A 96 17.27 -6.98 15.81
N PHE A 97 16.22 -6.22 16.10
CA PHE A 97 15.76 -5.18 15.19
C PHE A 97 15.08 -4.02 15.96
N ILE A 98 15.08 -2.84 15.34
CA ILE A 98 14.44 -1.63 15.87
C ILE A 98 13.20 -1.33 15.02
N PHE A 99 12.03 -1.25 15.69
CA PHE A 99 10.78 -0.89 15.04
C PHE A 99 9.73 -0.37 16.04
N ALA A 100 8.65 0.22 15.51
CA ALA A 100 7.53 0.70 16.30
C ALA A 100 6.74 -0.45 16.95
N HIS A 101 6.22 -0.21 18.17
CA HIS A 101 5.57 -1.20 19.03
C HIS A 101 4.21 -1.71 18.52
N GLU A 102 3.53 -0.99 17.63
CA GLU A 102 2.16 -1.26 17.18
C GLU A 102 1.92 -2.65 16.57
N ARG A 103 3.00 -3.38 16.28
CA ARG A 103 2.94 -4.74 15.71
C ARG A 103 3.40 -5.83 16.70
N VAL A 104 3.73 -5.47 17.92
CA VAL A 104 4.27 -6.40 18.92
C VAL A 104 3.33 -7.58 19.14
N GLY A 105 2.05 -7.36 19.37
CA GLY A 105 1.10 -8.44 19.57
C GLY A 105 0.94 -9.37 18.35
N SER A 106 0.94 -8.79 17.14
CA SER A 106 0.93 -9.59 15.91
C SER A 106 2.21 -10.41 15.71
N TRP A 107 3.37 -9.88 16.12
CA TRP A 107 4.64 -10.61 16.01
C TRP A 107 4.83 -11.64 17.14
N ALA A 108 4.38 -11.32 18.34
CA ALA A 108 4.38 -12.23 19.49
C ALA A 108 3.52 -13.47 19.21
N SER A 109 2.26 -13.25 18.79
CA SER A 109 1.34 -14.35 18.46
C SER A 109 1.81 -15.25 17.31
N ARG A 110 2.66 -14.73 16.42
CA ARG A 110 3.27 -15.46 15.28
C ARG A 110 4.66 -16.03 15.57
N GLY A 111 5.18 -15.88 16.79
CA GLY A 111 6.52 -16.35 17.14
C GLY A 111 7.63 -15.68 16.30
N VAL A 112 7.46 -14.40 15.94
CA VAL A 112 8.48 -13.59 15.25
C VAL A 112 9.44 -12.97 16.24
N VAL A 113 8.95 -12.56 17.41
CA VAL A 113 9.71 -12.02 18.55
C VAL A 113 9.63 -12.94 19.76
N VAL A 114 10.61 -12.83 20.63
CA VAL A 114 10.60 -13.54 21.93
C VAL A 114 10.48 -12.53 23.06
N PRO A 115 9.89 -12.93 24.21
CA PRO A 115 9.86 -12.09 25.40
C PRO A 115 11.27 -11.65 25.81
N PHE A 116 11.37 -10.39 26.19
CA PHE A 116 12.62 -9.83 26.70
C PHE A 116 12.82 -10.14 28.19
N ASP A 117 11.72 -10.33 28.92
CA ASP A 117 11.62 -10.61 30.37
C ASP A 117 11.70 -12.10 30.71
N ASP A 118 12.31 -12.92 29.85
CA ASP A 118 12.43 -14.36 30.05
C ASP A 118 13.42 -14.71 31.22
N GLY A 119 12.90 -14.82 32.40
CA GLY A 119 13.58 -15.39 33.58
C GLY A 119 14.84 -14.69 34.04
N VAL A 120 16.01 -15.30 33.87
CA VAL A 120 17.31 -14.87 34.39
C VAL A 120 17.80 -13.51 33.85
N HIS A 121 17.21 -13.02 32.78
CA HIS A 121 17.64 -11.80 32.07
C HIS A 121 16.61 -10.67 32.09
N ALA A 122 15.64 -10.71 33.03
CA ALA A 122 14.67 -9.63 33.16
C ALA A 122 15.40 -8.28 33.32
N PRO A 123 15.10 -7.27 32.46
CA PRO A 123 15.72 -5.98 32.55
C PRO A 123 15.23 -5.22 33.77
N ASP A 124 16.10 -4.38 34.33
CA ASP A 124 15.66 -3.35 35.27
C ASP A 124 14.93 -2.27 34.49
N LEU A 125 13.68 -2.02 34.84
CA LEU A 125 12.81 -1.07 34.14
C LEU A 125 12.67 0.26 34.89
N GLU A 126 13.33 0.42 36.02
CA GLU A 126 13.17 1.59 36.90
C GLU A 126 13.57 2.91 36.21
N GLY A 127 14.49 2.84 35.25
CA GLY A 127 14.93 4.01 34.46
C GLY A 127 14.07 4.34 33.22
N TYR A 128 13.06 3.55 32.90
CA TYR A 128 12.22 3.80 31.72
C TYR A 128 10.90 4.50 32.10
N PHE A 129 10.37 5.33 31.20
CA PHE A 129 9.04 5.90 31.37
C PHE A 129 7.98 4.79 31.28
N PRO A 130 7.05 4.67 32.25
CA PRO A 130 6.09 3.56 32.31
C PRO A 130 5.25 3.40 31.03
N GLU A 131 4.81 4.51 30.43
CA GLU A 131 4.00 4.52 29.21
C GLU A 131 4.73 3.85 28.04
N THR A 132 6.07 3.95 28.03
CA THR A 132 6.89 3.34 26.96
C THR A 132 7.11 1.85 27.18
N VAL A 133 7.14 1.39 28.43
CA VAL A 133 7.20 -0.03 28.78
C VAL A 133 5.86 -0.70 28.47
N ASP A 134 4.75 -0.07 28.86
CA ASP A 134 3.39 -0.58 28.58
C ASP A 134 3.16 -0.79 27.09
N ALA A 135 3.65 0.14 26.25
CA ALA A 135 3.55 0.05 24.81
C ALA A 135 4.20 -1.21 24.22
N LEU A 136 5.31 -1.68 24.79
CA LEU A 136 6.05 -2.88 24.36
C LEU A 136 5.64 -4.15 25.09
N THR A 137 4.66 -4.05 26.00
CA THR A 137 4.11 -5.18 26.73
C THR A 137 2.87 -5.74 26.02
N TYR A 138 2.81 -7.05 25.86
CA TYR A 138 1.69 -7.77 25.29
C TYR A 138 1.41 -9.04 26.08
N GLU A 139 0.16 -9.28 26.48
CA GLU A 139 -0.25 -10.42 27.31
C GLU A 139 0.61 -10.59 28.58
N GLY A 140 1.04 -9.47 29.18
CA GLY A 140 1.82 -9.46 30.42
C GLY A 140 3.33 -9.73 30.24
N HIS A 141 3.83 -9.85 29.01
CA HIS A 141 5.23 -10.01 28.68
C HIS A 141 5.80 -8.80 27.94
N LEU A 142 7.03 -8.41 28.29
CA LEU A 142 7.79 -7.37 27.60
C LEU A 142 8.52 -7.97 26.39
N TYR A 143 8.30 -7.42 25.19
CA TYR A 143 8.89 -7.92 23.95
C TYR A 143 10.04 -7.09 23.40
N GLY A 144 10.39 -6.00 24.05
CA GLY A 144 11.53 -5.17 23.64
C GLY A 144 11.85 -4.10 24.67
N LEU A 145 13.06 -3.51 24.58
CA LEU A 145 13.41 -2.34 25.39
C LEU A 145 13.00 -1.06 24.66
N PRO A 146 12.32 -0.13 25.36
CA PRO A 146 11.95 1.16 24.79
C PRO A 146 13.18 1.97 24.40
N LEU A 147 13.23 2.48 23.20
CA LEU A 147 14.33 3.32 22.71
C LEU A 147 13.94 4.79 22.68
N ALA A 148 12.88 5.10 22.00
CA ALA A 148 12.39 6.44 21.79
C ALA A 148 10.87 6.44 21.69
N PHE A 149 10.28 7.59 21.97
CA PHE A 149 8.84 7.78 21.81
C PHE A 149 8.54 8.94 20.88
N LYS A 150 7.42 8.86 20.20
CA LYS A 150 6.93 9.87 19.26
C LYS A 150 5.44 10.11 19.52
N SER A 151 5.07 11.37 19.62
CA SER A 151 3.67 11.81 19.70
C SER A 151 3.53 13.14 18.99
N ILE A 152 2.34 13.72 18.99
CA ILE A 152 2.09 15.03 18.42
C ILE A 152 1.89 16.09 19.50
N ALA A 153 2.25 17.33 19.18
CA ALA A 153 2.12 18.50 20.02
C ALA A 153 1.65 19.70 19.20
N LEU A 154 1.38 20.83 19.84
CA LEU A 154 0.98 22.06 19.19
C LEU A 154 2.21 22.91 18.88
N PHE A 155 2.55 23.07 17.61
CA PHE A 155 3.53 24.03 17.11
C PHE A 155 2.83 25.36 16.82
N TYR A 156 3.46 26.45 17.12
CA TYR A 156 2.92 27.79 16.81
C TYR A 156 4.02 28.76 16.38
N ASN A 157 3.66 29.64 15.47
CA ASN A 157 4.53 30.74 14.99
C ASN A 157 4.41 31.91 15.97
N ARG A 158 5.52 32.30 16.60
CA ARG A 158 5.57 33.39 17.62
C ARG A 158 5.31 34.76 17.06
N ASP A 159 5.50 34.97 15.77
CA ASP A 159 5.17 36.23 15.13
C ASP A 159 3.65 36.44 15.00
N LEU A 160 2.88 35.33 15.09
CA LEU A 160 1.41 35.32 14.90
C LEU A 160 0.64 34.99 16.19
N VAL A 161 1.27 34.30 17.14
CA VAL A 161 0.67 33.79 18.38
C VAL A 161 1.56 34.11 19.55
N ASP A 162 1.14 35.07 20.39
CA ASP A 162 1.88 35.50 21.58
C ASP A 162 1.89 34.40 22.66
N GLU A 163 0.73 33.77 22.91
CA GLU A 163 0.57 32.70 23.90
C GLU A 163 -0.22 31.53 23.29
N PRO A 164 0.22 30.27 23.49
CA PRO A 164 -0.49 29.11 22.97
C PRO A 164 -1.82 28.90 23.73
N PRO A 165 -2.89 28.46 23.03
CA PRO A 165 -4.20 28.28 23.64
C PRO A 165 -4.20 27.11 24.66
N ALA A 166 -4.78 27.33 25.84
CA ALA A 166 -4.91 26.33 26.88
C ALA A 166 -6.12 25.41 26.68
N THR A 167 -7.16 25.87 25.97
CA THR A 167 -8.39 25.13 25.70
C THR A 167 -8.76 25.11 24.22
N THR A 168 -9.63 24.17 23.83
CA THR A 168 -10.11 24.09 22.44
C THR A 168 -10.92 25.31 22.02
N ASP A 169 -11.67 25.94 22.94
CA ASP A 169 -12.41 27.16 22.63
C ASP A 169 -11.48 28.34 22.35
N GLU A 170 -10.41 28.50 23.15
CA GLU A 170 -9.36 29.49 22.92
C GLU A 170 -8.65 29.22 21.58
N MET A 171 -8.35 27.95 21.29
CA MET A 171 -7.71 27.54 20.03
C MET A 171 -8.58 27.90 18.82
N VAL A 172 -9.87 27.56 18.87
CA VAL A 172 -10.81 27.87 17.78
C VAL A 172 -10.99 29.36 17.62
N ALA A 173 -11.16 30.11 18.71
CA ALA A 173 -11.31 31.57 18.69
C ALA A 173 -10.06 32.26 18.13
N LEU A 174 -8.87 31.82 18.52
CA LEU A 174 -7.60 32.36 18.00
C LEU A 174 -7.42 31.99 16.52
N ALA A 175 -7.66 30.74 16.18
CA ALA A 175 -7.59 30.28 14.79
C ALA A 175 -8.57 31.03 13.89
N GLY A 176 -9.79 31.28 14.37
CA GLY A 176 -10.81 32.07 13.64
C GLY A 176 -10.37 33.51 13.32
N LYS A 177 -9.69 34.17 14.27
CA LYS A 177 -9.16 35.53 14.07
C LYS A 177 -8.03 35.56 13.02
N LEU A 178 -7.24 34.50 12.92
CA LEU A 178 -6.07 34.41 12.05
C LEU A 178 -6.35 33.76 10.69
N SER A 179 -7.58 33.23 10.50
CA SER A 179 -7.97 32.58 9.27
C SER A 179 -8.57 33.53 8.24
N ASP A 180 -8.13 33.36 7.00
CA ASP A 180 -8.75 33.92 5.80
C ASP A 180 -8.67 32.89 4.68
N PRO A 181 -9.62 31.94 4.62
CA PRO A 181 -9.59 30.85 3.63
C PRO A 181 -9.61 31.36 2.19
N SER A 182 -10.14 32.54 1.93
CA SER A 182 -10.15 33.16 0.60
C SER A 182 -8.77 33.61 0.15
N ALA A 183 -7.90 33.95 1.08
CA ALA A 183 -6.49 34.26 0.87
C ALA A 183 -5.57 33.04 1.11
N GLY A 184 -6.11 31.86 1.35
CA GLY A 184 -5.34 30.63 1.62
C GLY A 184 -4.69 30.59 3.00
N ARG A 185 -5.15 31.41 3.96
CA ARG A 185 -4.62 31.44 5.34
C ARG A 185 -5.53 30.71 6.29
N TYR A 186 -4.93 29.92 7.19
CA TYR A 186 -5.61 29.11 8.18
C TYR A 186 -4.99 29.33 9.56
N GLY A 187 -5.80 29.54 10.58
CA GLY A 187 -5.28 29.69 11.94
C GLY A 187 -4.74 28.38 12.51
N LEU A 188 -5.23 27.25 12.03
CA LEU A 188 -4.81 25.91 12.43
C LEU A 188 -4.64 25.00 11.20
N ALA A 189 -3.55 24.26 11.12
CA ALA A 189 -3.36 23.25 10.10
C ALA A 189 -2.80 21.94 10.71
N TYR A 190 -3.31 20.80 10.27
CA TYR A 190 -2.81 19.47 10.59
C TYR A 190 -3.40 18.45 9.62
N PRO A 191 -2.85 17.25 9.44
CA PRO A 191 -3.41 16.18 8.62
C PRO A 191 -4.70 15.62 9.26
N ALA A 192 -5.81 16.36 9.13
CA ALA A 192 -7.05 16.12 9.84
C ALA A 192 -7.83 14.88 9.35
N ASP A 193 -7.48 14.35 8.19
CA ASP A 193 -7.95 13.08 7.62
C ASP A 193 -7.14 11.86 8.06
N ASP A 194 -6.07 12.06 8.83
CA ASP A 194 -5.26 11.00 9.40
C ASP A 194 -5.68 10.71 10.84
N PHE A 195 -6.05 9.45 11.10
CA PHE A 195 -6.55 9.01 12.40
C PHE A 195 -5.49 9.11 13.52
N PHE A 196 -4.20 9.01 13.19
CA PHE A 196 -3.14 9.24 14.16
C PHE A 196 -3.21 10.65 14.78
N PHE A 197 -3.44 11.67 13.96
CA PHE A 197 -3.60 13.04 14.44
C PHE A 197 -4.96 13.27 15.12
N HIS A 198 -6.03 12.64 14.61
CA HIS A 198 -7.37 12.79 15.19
C HIS A 198 -7.51 12.10 16.55
N SER A 199 -6.66 11.13 16.88
CA SER A 199 -6.68 10.44 18.18
C SER A 199 -6.65 11.39 19.37
N ALA A 200 -5.93 12.53 19.24
CA ALA A 200 -5.87 13.57 20.27
C ALA A 200 -7.26 14.08 20.66
N TRP A 201 -8.09 14.33 19.67
CA TRP A 201 -9.48 14.79 19.89
C TRP A 201 -10.36 13.64 20.35
N LEU A 202 -10.25 12.45 19.74
CA LEU A 202 -11.02 11.27 20.15
C LEU A 202 -10.91 11.03 21.66
N PHE A 203 -9.70 10.90 22.18
CA PHE A 203 -9.50 10.64 23.62
C PHE A 203 -9.79 11.88 24.48
N GLY A 204 -9.53 13.09 23.98
CA GLY A 204 -9.89 14.33 24.63
C GLY A 204 -11.40 14.49 24.82
N PHE A 205 -12.21 13.97 23.92
CA PHE A 205 -13.68 13.88 24.07
C PHE A 205 -14.14 12.63 24.84
N GLY A 206 -13.22 11.85 25.41
CA GLY A 206 -13.54 10.65 26.20
C GLY A 206 -13.90 9.42 25.36
N GLY A 207 -13.55 9.42 24.07
CA GLY A 207 -13.73 8.27 23.20
C GLY A 207 -12.79 7.13 23.56
N LYS A 208 -13.11 5.92 23.11
CA LYS A 208 -12.29 4.70 23.28
C LYS A 208 -12.29 3.91 21.99
N LEU A 209 -11.31 3.03 21.83
CA LEU A 209 -11.16 2.17 20.65
C LEU A 209 -11.47 0.71 20.94
N PHE A 210 -11.53 0.34 22.20
CA PHE A 210 -11.81 -1.03 22.61
C PHE A 210 -12.80 -1.03 23.79
N ASP A 211 -13.70 -2.01 23.77
CA ASP A 211 -14.51 -2.41 24.91
C ASP A 211 -14.07 -3.81 25.31
N ALA A 212 -13.27 -3.89 26.39
CA ALA A 212 -12.45 -5.06 26.69
C ALA A 212 -11.54 -5.44 25.50
N ASP A 213 -11.78 -6.57 24.84
CA ASP A 213 -11.00 -7.04 23.69
C ASP A 213 -11.66 -6.75 22.33
N THR A 214 -12.87 -6.20 22.35
CA THR A 214 -13.62 -5.92 21.11
C THR A 214 -13.32 -4.50 20.63
N PRO A 215 -12.84 -4.29 19.41
CA PRO A 215 -12.62 -2.97 18.88
C PRO A 215 -13.96 -2.25 18.60
N VAL A 216 -14.04 -0.97 18.96
CA VAL A 216 -15.23 -0.12 18.84
C VAL A 216 -14.86 1.25 18.31
N LEU A 217 -15.68 1.76 17.37
CA LEU A 217 -15.56 3.12 16.84
C LEU A 217 -16.78 3.96 17.16
N ASP A 218 -17.97 3.36 17.24
CA ASP A 218 -19.22 4.07 17.49
C ASP A 218 -19.41 4.28 18.99
N THR A 219 -18.82 5.38 19.49
CA THR A 219 -18.91 5.82 20.88
C THR A 219 -19.33 7.30 20.95
N ASP A 220 -19.93 7.72 22.08
CA ASP A 220 -20.30 9.13 22.26
C ASP A 220 -19.13 10.10 22.12
N GLY A 221 -17.95 9.74 22.70
CA GLY A 221 -16.75 10.54 22.56
C GLY A 221 -16.24 10.61 21.11
N ALA A 222 -16.34 9.52 20.36
CA ALA A 222 -15.99 9.52 18.94
C ALA A 222 -16.93 10.43 18.14
N ARG A 223 -18.23 10.38 18.41
CA ARG A 223 -19.21 11.26 17.77
C ARG A 223 -18.91 12.73 18.04
N MET A 224 -18.66 13.10 19.31
CA MET A 224 -18.31 14.47 19.68
C MET A 224 -17.00 14.93 19.02
N SER A 225 -16.00 14.08 18.94
CA SER A 225 -14.73 14.40 18.28
C SER A 225 -14.89 14.62 16.78
N LEU A 226 -15.73 13.84 16.11
CA LEU A 226 -16.05 14.04 14.69
C LEU A 226 -16.88 15.31 14.45
N GLU A 227 -17.79 15.64 15.36
CA GLU A 227 -18.53 16.90 15.29
C GLU A 227 -17.61 18.11 15.46
N PHE A 228 -16.65 18.03 16.40
CA PHE A 228 -15.60 19.02 16.55
C PHE A 228 -14.77 19.18 15.26
N LEU A 229 -14.30 18.09 14.65
CA LEU A 229 -13.61 18.13 13.36
C LEU A 229 -14.45 18.80 12.27
N ARG A 230 -15.73 18.40 12.17
CA ARG A 230 -16.67 18.99 11.20
C ARG A 230 -16.79 20.49 11.37
N ASN A 231 -16.89 20.94 12.62
CA ASN A 231 -16.95 22.37 12.96
C ASN A 231 -15.68 23.10 12.53
N LEU A 232 -14.49 22.59 12.86
CA LEU A 232 -13.20 23.17 12.46
C LEU A 232 -13.08 23.36 10.93
N VAL A 233 -13.52 22.36 10.17
CA VAL A 233 -13.31 22.32 8.71
C VAL A 233 -14.41 23.07 7.94
N LEU A 234 -15.67 22.87 8.31
CA LEU A 234 -16.79 23.33 7.50
C LEU A 234 -17.46 24.60 8.02
N ARG A 235 -17.59 24.74 9.35
CA ARG A 235 -18.27 25.88 9.97
C ARG A 235 -17.30 27.02 10.21
N GLU A 236 -16.28 26.80 11.02
CA GLU A 236 -15.28 27.79 11.39
C GLU A 236 -14.25 27.99 10.28
N ARG A 237 -14.02 26.97 9.44
CA ARG A 237 -13.10 26.98 8.30
C ARG A 237 -11.67 27.37 8.68
N VAL A 238 -11.27 27.00 9.89
CA VAL A 238 -9.94 27.27 10.44
C VAL A 238 -8.90 26.22 10.05
N VAL A 239 -9.36 25.06 9.53
CA VAL A 239 -8.54 23.95 9.04
C VAL A 239 -8.83 23.73 7.55
N PRO A 240 -7.81 23.47 6.71
CA PRO A 240 -8.00 23.13 5.30
C PRO A 240 -8.86 21.88 5.10
N GLN A 241 -9.65 21.83 4.03
CA GLN A 241 -10.56 20.69 3.76
C GLN A 241 -9.83 19.42 3.26
N GLU A 242 -8.70 19.57 2.62
CA GLU A 242 -7.88 18.46 2.11
C GLU A 242 -6.42 18.65 2.60
N PRO A 243 -6.16 18.53 3.91
CA PRO A 243 -4.86 18.82 4.49
C PRO A 243 -3.89 17.66 4.25
N THR A 244 -2.98 17.82 3.31
CA THR A 244 -1.85 16.88 3.14
C THR A 244 -0.67 17.32 4.02
N PRO A 245 0.23 16.41 4.45
CA PRO A 245 1.42 16.79 5.21
C PRO A 245 2.24 17.89 4.50
N ALA A 246 2.48 17.77 3.20
CA ALA A 246 3.20 18.78 2.41
C ALA A 246 2.48 20.14 2.39
N LEU A 247 1.13 20.16 2.41
CA LEU A 247 0.39 21.41 2.52
C LEU A 247 0.54 22.03 3.89
N VAL A 248 0.46 21.25 4.96
CA VAL A 248 0.64 21.73 6.34
C VAL A 248 2.01 22.36 6.51
N THR A 249 3.08 21.69 6.06
CA THR A 249 4.45 22.23 6.07
C THR A 249 4.57 23.53 5.32
N ARG A 250 4.04 23.60 4.10
CA ARG A 250 4.08 24.79 3.29
C ARG A 250 3.33 25.97 3.94
N LEU A 251 2.11 25.73 4.45
CA LEU A 251 1.33 26.79 5.08
C LEU A 251 2.04 27.38 6.30
N PHE A 252 2.73 26.55 7.08
CA PHE A 252 3.49 27.02 8.24
C PHE A 252 4.70 27.84 7.83
N ASN A 253 5.49 27.35 6.88
CA ASN A 253 6.69 28.05 6.37
C ASN A 253 6.37 29.35 5.63
N GLU A 254 5.22 29.45 4.97
CA GLU A 254 4.74 30.69 4.34
C GLU A 254 4.07 31.66 5.34
N GLY A 255 4.00 31.34 6.66
CA GLY A 255 3.24 32.11 7.65
C GLY A 255 1.73 32.12 7.41
N ALA A 256 1.24 31.20 6.59
CA ALA A 256 -0.17 31.05 6.24
C ALA A 256 -0.92 30.09 7.18
N ALA A 257 -0.22 29.39 8.08
CA ALA A 257 -0.77 28.70 9.24
C ALA A 257 -0.11 29.23 10.51
N ALA A 258 -0.95 29.69 11.47
CA ALA A 258 -0.43 30.23 12.73
C ALA A 258 -0.09 29.12 13.73
N MET A 259 -0.86 28.04 13.73
CA MET A 259 -0.71 26.88 14.59
C MET A 259 -0.74 25.60 13.75
N VAL A 260 0.08 24.60 14.15
CA VAL A 260 0.14 23.29 13.52
C VAL A 260 0.18 22.21 14.59
N VAL A 261 -0.67 21.19 14.44
CA VAL A 261 -0.54 19.96 15.24
C VAL A 261 0.33 18.98 14.45
N ASN A 262 1.52 18.63 14.98
CA ASN A 262 2.44 17.73 14.30
C ASN A 262 3.39 17.03 15.30
N GLY A 263 4.21 16.10 14.80
CA GLY A 263 5.18 15.36 15.58
C GLY A 263 6.61 15.89 15.42
N PRO A 264 7.61 15.27 16.10
CA PRO A 264 9.00 15.71 16.06
C PRO A 264 9.63 15.65 14.66
N TRP A 265 9.09 14.85 13.74
CA TRP A 265 9.53 14.81 12.33
C TRP A 265 9.31 16.12 11.58
N PHE A 266 8.36 16.96 12.03
CA PHE A 266 8.06 18.25 11.42
C PHE A 266 9.18 19.26 11.61
N ILE A 267 9.98 19.16 12.67
CA ILE A 267 11.05 20.12 13.00
C ILE A 267 12.06 20.26 11.87
N GLY A 268 12.39 19.15 11.21
CA GLY A 268 13.34 19.16 10.08
C GLY A 268 12.75 19.73 8.77
N GLU A 269 11.45 20.05 8.75
CA GLU A 269 10.74 20.62 7.61
C GLU A 269 10.45 22.12 7.77
N ILE A 270 10.65 22.66 8.99
CA ILE A 270 10.46 24.09 9.28
C ILE A 270 11.66 24.87 8.75
N GLU A 271 11.42 25.97 8.04
CA GLU A 271 12.45 26.86 7.52
C GLU A 271 13.11 27.65 8.65
N ASP A 272 14.43 27.93 8.51
CA ASP A 272 15.26 28.53 9.57
C ASP A 272 14.85 29.97 9.95
N ASP A 273 14.08 30.65 9.14
CA ASP A 273 13.61 32.03 9.34
C ASP A 273 12.29 32.16 10.10
N ILE A 274 11.66 31.05 10.45
CA ILE A 274 10.41 31.01 11.23
C ILE A 274 10.74 30.98 12.73
N ASP A 275 10.23 31.95 13.49
CA ASP A 275 10.26 31.91 14.97
C ASP A 275 9.07 31.08 15.49
N TRP A 276 9.37 29.90 15.99
CA TRP A 276 8.35 28.94 16.42
C TRP A 276 8.62 28.38 17.81
N ALA A 277 7.59 27.84 18.41
CA ALA A 277 7.67 27.08 19.64
C ALA A 277 6.67 25.91 19.67
N ILE A 278 6.84 25.03 20.68
CA ILE A 278 5.97 23.89 20.93
C ILE A 278 5.26 24.08 22.26
N SER A 279 3.99 23.67 22.31
CA SER A 279 3.17 23.63 23.52
C SER A 279 2.43 22.30 23.60
N LEU A 280 2.00 21.97 24.81
CA LEU A 280 1.03 20.89 25.04
C LEU A 280 -0.23 21.11 24.20
N LEU A 281 -0.86 20.03 23.77
CA LEU A 281 -2.19 20.10 23.18
C LEU A 281 -3.21 20.65 24.18
N PRO A 282 -4.19 21.45 23.74
CA PRO A 282 -5.16 22.11 24.63
C PRO A 282 -6.09 21.11 25.33
N LYS A 283 -6.71 21.56 26.41
CA LYS A 283 -7.84 20.82 27.01
C LYS A 283 -9.09 21.00 26.18
N VAL A 284 -9.84 19.93 26.01
CA VAL A 284 -11.18 19.98 25.40
C VAL A 284 -12.12 20.70 26.34
N SER A 285 -12.67 21.84 25.92
CA SER A 285 -13.51 22.71 26.77
C SER A 285 -14.77 22.00 27.28
N GLU A 286 -15.37 21.15 26.45
CA GLU A 286 -16.60 20.43 26.76
C GLU A 286 -16.43 19.34 27.83
N THR A 287 -15.29 18.65 27.86
CA THR A 287 -15.03 17.54 28.79
C THR A 287 -14.11 17.91 29.93
N GLY A 288 -13.32 18.97 29.78
CA GLY A 288 -12.22 19.33 30.68
C GLY A 288 -11.00 18.39 30.61
N LEU A 289 -11.06 17.34 29.80
CA LEU A 289 -9.94 16.43 29.56
C LEU A 289 -8.92 17.09 28.61
N ARG A 290 -7.65 16.76 28.75
CA ARG A 290 -6.63 17.19 27.77
C ARG A 290 -6.78 16.39 26.49
N ALA A 291 -6.54 17.02 25.35
CA ALA A 291 -6.37 16.31 24.09
C ALA A 291 -5.16 15.35 24.20
N THR A 292 -5.40 14.06 24.06
CA THR A 292 -4.49 12.99 24.42
C THR A 292 -4.18 12.16 23.18
N PRO A 293 -3.10 12.48 22.45
CA PRO A 293 -2.76 11.80 21.19
C PRO A 293 -2.22 10.40 21.40
N PHE A 294 -2.13 9.63 20.32
CA PHE A 294 -1.40 8.39 20.29
C PHE A 294 0.09 8.60 20.64
N LEU A 295 0.63 7.62 21.36
CA LEU A 295 2.04 7.43 21.59
C LEU A 295 2.55 6.29 20.72
N THR A 296 3.56 6.54 19.91
CA THR A 296 4.34 5.50 19.22
C THR A 296 5.67 5.33 19.94
N VAL A 297 5.98 4.10 20.34
CA VAL A 297 7.26 3.76 20.98
C VAL A 297 8.09 2.91 20.04
N GLU A 298 9.29 3.36 19.74
CA GLU A 298 10.28 2.54 19.06
C GLU A 298 10.98 1.66 20.08
N GLY A 299 10.96 0.35 19.84
CA GLY A 299 11.61 -0.64 20.68
C GLY A 299 12.69 -1.41 19.95
N VAL A 300 13.71 -1.85 20.68
CA VAL A 300 14.64 -2.86 20.21
C VAL A 300 14.18 -4.22 20.69
N MET A 301 13.93 -5.11 19.75
CA MET A 301 13.30 -6.42 19.95
C MET A 301 14.23 -7.54 19.51
N ILE A 302 14.15 -8.69 20.20
CA ILE A 302 14.93 -9.88 19.87
C ILE A 302 14.12 -10.78 18.94
N ALA A 303 14.72 -11.18 17.84
CA ALA A 303 14.08 -12.08 16.89
C ALA A 303 13.98 -13.51 17.46
N ALA A 304 12.89 -14.21 17.21
CA ALA A 304 12.66 -15.56 17.73
C ALA A 304 13.69 -16.61 17.28
N ARG A 305 14.46 -16.33 16.24
CA ARG A 305 15.53 -17.19 15.71
C ARG A 305 16.88 -16.49 15.71
N ALA A 306 17.13 -15.64 16.71
CA ALA A 306 18.43 -15.01 16.93
C ALA A 306 19.51 -16.09 17.09
N ARG A 307 20.65 -15.89 16.44
CA ARG A 307 21.80 -16.82 16.49
C ARG A 307 22.62 -16.59 17.74
N GLU A 308 22.71 -15.32 18.16
CA GLU A 308 23.47 -14.85 19.32
C GLU A 308 22.56 -14.07 20.29
N PRO A 309 21.59 -14.75 20.96
CA PRO A 309 20.56 -14.07 21.75
C PRO A 309 21.13 -13.29 22.95
N ASP A 310 22.18 -13.78 23.63
CA ASP A 310 22.77 -13.10 24.76
C ASP A 310 23.55 -11.85 24.34
N ALA A 311 24.31 -11.94 23.24
CA ALA A 311 24.99 -10.78 22.67
C ALA A 311 23.98 -9.75 22.13
N ALA A 312 22.87 -10.20 21.54
CA ALA A 312 21.78 -9.33 21.08
C ALA A 312 21.10 -8.62 22.25
N ARG A 313 20.86 -9.29 23.40
CA ARG A 313 20.30 -8.67 24.60
C ARG A 313 21.26 -7.63 25.22
N SER A 314 22.57 -7.93 25.27
CA SER A 314 23.60 -6.97 25.74
C SER A 314 23.62 -5.73 24.83
N LEU A 315 23.62 -5.92 23.52
CA LEU A 315 23.56 -4.82 22.56
C LEU A 315 22.27 -4.01 22.66
N ALA A 316 21.12 -4.67 22.82
CA ALA A 316 19.82 -4.01 22.96
C ALA A 316 19.82 -3.08 24.19
N ARG A 317 20.35 -3.55 25.34
CA ARG A 317 20.45 -2.75 26.57
C ARG A 317 21.39 -1.56 26.36
N TYR A 318 22.55 -1.77 25.77
CA TYR A 318 23.52 -0.70 25.51
C TYR A 318 22.90 0.39 24.59
N ILE A 319 22.20 -0.01 23.52
CA ILE A 319 21.51 0.95 22.64
C ILE A 319 20.45 1.72 23.43
N ALA A 320 19.69 1.07 24.30
CA ALA A 320 18.59 1.69 25.03
C ALA A 320 19.06 2.66 26.12
N GLU A 321 20.09 2.28 26.89
CA GLU A 321 20.54 2.96 28.10
C GLU A 321 21.79 3.82 27.82
N ASP A 322 22.96 3.23 27.60
CA ASP A 322 24.24 3.95 27.41
C ASP A 322 24.21 4.83 26.14
N GLY A 323 23.56 4.35 25.08
CA GLY A 323 23.39 5.06 23.82
C GLY A 323 22.34 6.18 23.84
N ALA A 324 21.55 6.31 24.90
CA ALA A 324 20.40 7.20 24.96
C ALA A 324 20.79 8.68 24.74
N VAL A 325 21.82 9.18 25.43
CA VAL A 325 22.26 10.58 25.25
C VAL A 325 22.71 10.86 23.81
N THR A 326 23.45 9.93 23.20
CA THR A 326 23.90 10.08 21.81
C THR A 326 22.71 10.08 20.85
N ARG A 327 21.71 9.23 21.08
CA ARG A 327 20.49 9.18 20.27
C ARG A 327 19.64 10.45 20.43
N ALA A 328 19.55 11.00 21.65
CA ALA A 328 18.83 12.25 21.90
C ALA A 328 19.53 13.44 21.21
N VAL A 329 20.85 13.61 21.41
CA VAL A 329 21.57 14.78 20.93
C VAL A 329 21.88 14.76 19.42
N VAL A 330 22.30 13.61 18.90
CA VAL A 330 22.68 13.46 17.48
C VAL A 330 21.48 13.06 16.63
N GLY A 331 20.68 12.11 17.13
CA GLY A 331 19.50 11.58 16.43
C GLY A 331 18.24 12.42 16.61
N ARG A 332 18.27 13.40 17.52
CA ARG A 332 17.11 14.23 17.91
C ARG A 332 15.89 13.41 18.30
N GLN A 333 16.14 12.30 19.01
CA GLN A 333 15.09 11.37 19.46
C GLN A 333 14.64 11.72 20.88
N SER A 334 13.34 11.74 21.15
CA SER A 334 12.80 11.74 22.51
C SER A 334 13.00 10.35 23.09
N VAL A 335 14.10 10.17 23.83
CA VAL A 335 14.53 8.85 24.35
C VAL A 335 13.66 8.38 25.51
N ALA A 336 13.45 7.07 25.62
CA ALA A 336 12.62 6.46 26.65
C ALA A 336 13.36 6.23 27.98
N TRP A 337 14.69 6.41 28.02
CA TRP A 337 15.54 6.27 29.19
C TRP A 337 15.61 7.57 29.96
N SER A 338 14.94 7.67 31.13
CA SER A 338 14.80 8.91 31.89
C SER A 338 16.13 9.49 32.39
N PRO A 339 17.15 8.68 32.82
CA PRO A 339 18.43 9.24 33.25
C PRO A 339 19.15 10.05 32.14
N ALA A 340 18.84 9.84 30.87
CA ALA A 340 19.43 10.63 29.81
C ALA A 340 19.07 12.13 29.90
N TYR A 341 17.93 12.47 30.50
CA TYR A 341 17.48 13.86 30.71
C TYR A 341 18.20 14.58 31.84
N GLU A 342 18.98 13.88 32.66
CA GLU A 342 19.91 14.50 33.62
C GLU A 342 21.11 15.15 32.92
N ASN A 343 21.40 14.75 31.68
CA ASN A 343 22.42 15.39 30.87
C ASN A 343 21.91 16.75 30.35
N PRO A 344 22.61 17.89 30.65
CA PRO A 344 22.14 19.22 30.21
C PRO A 344 21.89 19.37 28.73
N ARG A 345 22.59 18.63 27.87
CA ARG A 345 22.37 18.65 26.41
C ARG A 345 21.03 18.03 25.97
N VAL A 346 20.43 17.27 26.86
CA VAL A 346 19.12 16.65 26.64
C VAL A 346 18.04 17.36 27.45
N GLY A 347 18.33 17.58 28.76
CA GLY A 347 17.39 18.18 29.69
C GLY A 347 17.10 19.66 29.46
N ASP A 348 18.05 20.42 28.88
CA ASP A 348 17.87 21.85 28.58
C ASP A 348 17.38 22.08 27.15
N ASP A 349 17.18 21.02 26.34
CA ASP A 349 16.64 21.14 24.98
C ASP A 349 15.11 21.38 25.04
N PRO A 350 14.63 22.57 24.60
CA PRO A 350 13.21 22.93 24.75
C PRO A 350 12.27 22.06 23.92
N VAL A 351 12.78 21.46 22.85
CA VAL A 351 12.00 20.57 21.98
C VAL A 351 11.81 19.21 22.66
N LEU A 352 12.89 18.62 23.18
CA LEU A 352 12.84 17.35 23.88
C LEU A 352 12.00 17.46 25.16
N GLN A 353 12.10 18.61 25.89
CA GLN A 353 11.26 18.88 27.04
C GLN A 353 9.77 19.00 26.69
N ALA A 354 9.43 19.69 25.62
CA ALA A 354 8.02 19.83 25.20
C ALA A 354 7.36 18.46 24.90
N PHE A 355 8.09 17.53 24.26
CA PHE A 355 7.59 16.17 24.03
C PHE A 355 7.61 15.31 25.30
N LEU A 356 8.55 15.54 26.22
CA LEU A 356 8.57 14.90 27.53
C LEU A 356 7.34 15.34 28.36
N ASP A 357 7.02 16.63 28.37
CA ASP A 357 5.84 17.16 29.05
C ASP A 357 4.52 16.62 28.45
N GLN A 358 4.51 16.31 27.14
CA GLN A 358 3.36 15.71 26.46
C GLN A 358 3.19 14.22 26.82
N LEU A 359 4.26 13.50 27.16
CA LEU A 359 4.26 12.04 27.36
C LEU A 359 3.19 11.56 28.37
N PRO A 360 3.02 12.13 29.58
CA PRO A 360 1.96 11.72 30.51
C PRO A 360 0.54 11.97 29.99
N HIS A 361 0.41 12.69 28.89
CA HIS A 361 -0.84 13.04 28.23
C HIS A 361 -0.96 12.33 26.87
N THR A 362 -0.49 11.10 26.77
CA THR A 362 -0.56 10.28 25.56
C THR A 362 -1.23 8.94 25.86
N VAL A 363 -1.69 8.27 24.84
CA VAL A 363 -2.19 6.89 24.88
C VAL A 363 -1.32 6.04 23.98
N PRO A 364 -0.64 4.99 24.48
CA PRO A 364 0.06 4.07 23.61
C PRO A 364 -0.88 3.53 22.52
N THR A 365 -0.44 3.57 21.28
CA THR A 365 -1.19 2.92 20.18
C THR A 365 -1.34 1.45 20.55
N ASP A 366 -2.55 0.93 20.53
CA ASP A 366 -2.82 -0.45 20.93
C ASP A 366 -2.03 -1.43 20.05
N ASN A 367 -1.29 -2.34 20.69
CA ASN A 367 -0.43 -3.29 19.99
C ASN A 367 -1.11 -4.62 19.67
N ARG A 368 -2.39 -4.80 20.05
CA ARG A 368 -3.20 -5.97 19.72
C ARG A 368 -3.41 -6.10 18.22
N PRO A 369 -3.47 -7.32 17.67
CA PRO A 369 -3.70 -7.53 16.23
C PRO A 369 -4.96 -6.84 15.69
N ALA A 370 -6.03 -6.76 16.52
CA ALA A 370 -7.30 -6.14 16.15
C ALA A 370 -7.18 -4.64 15.83
N MET A 371 -6.19 -3.93 16.39
CA MET A 371 -5.97 -2.51 16.11
C MET A 371 -5.70 -2.23 14.63
N GLN A 372 -5.11 -3.18 13.90
CA GLN A 372 -4.86 -3.02 12.46
C GLN A 372 -6.14 -2.86 11.65
N ALA A 373 -7.26 -3.39 12.13
CA ALA A 373 -8.56 -3.26 11.47
C ALA A 373 -9.25 -1.90 11.72
N VAL A 374 -8.78 -1.13 12.73
CA VAL A 374 -9.37 0.17 13.12
C VAL A 374 -9.01 1.29 12.13
N TRP A 375 -7.81 1.28 11.58
CA TRP A 375 -7.23 2.40 10.83
C TRP A 375 -8.05 2.80 9.60
N GLU A 376 -8.43 1.84 8.76
CA GLU A 376 -9.16 2.13 7.51
C GLU A 376 -10.58 2.64 7.78
N PRO A 377 -11.41 2.00 8.64
CA PRO A 377 -12.74 2.50 8.97
C PRO A 377 -12.72 3.88 9.64
N ALA A 378 -11.78 4.12 10.57
CA ALA A 378 -11.64 5.40 11.25
C ALA A 378 -11.28 6.52 10.27
N ARG A 379 -10.29 6.31 9.39
CA ARG A 379 -9.97 7.26 8.32
C ARG A 379 -11.16 7.53 7.41
N GLY A 380 -11.94 6.51 7.08
CA GLY A 380 -13.15 6.64 6.28
C GLY A 380 -14.17 7.58 6.94
N ALA A 381 -14.39 7.45 8.26
CA ALA A 381 -15.29 8.32 9.00
C ALA A 381 -14.82 9.78 9.01
N LEU A 382 -13.52 10.03 9.24
CA LEU A 382 -12.92 11.37 9.17
C LEU A 382 -13.17 12.02 7.81
N GLY A 383 -12.84 11.31 6.75
CA GLY A 383 -13.04 11.78 5.38
C GLY A 383 -14.52 12.09 5.07
N ASP A 384 -15.44 11.23 5.50
CA ASP A 384 -16.89 11.45 5.30
C ASP A 384 -17.35 12.73 5.99
N VAL A 385 -16.95 12.95 7.23
CA VAL A 385 -17.35 14.12 8.04
C VAL A 385 -16.73 15.42 7.50
N MET A 386 -15.47 15.38 7.09
CA MET A 386 -14.79 16.54 6.46
C MET A 386 -15.44 16.96 5.14
N ARG A 387 -16.12 16.04 4.46
CA ARG A 387 -16.89 16.31 3.23
C ARG A 387 -18.34 16.74 3.50
N GLY A 388 -18.76 16.81 4.76
CA GLY A 388 -20.09 17.24 5.17
C GLY A 388 -21.04 16.12 5.56
N GLY A 389 -20.54 14.88 5.67
CA GLY A 389 -21.31 13.77 6.22
C GLY A 389 -21.71 13.99 7.68
N GLU A 390 -22.81 13.37 8.09
CA GLU A 390 -23.24 13.40 9.49
C GLU A 390 -22.41 12.42 10.32
N PRO A 391 -21.87 12.84 11.50
CA PRO A 391 -21.02 12.01 12.35
C PRO A 391 -21.62 10.66 12.71
N ASP A 392 -22.91 10.60 13.08
CA ASP A 392 -23.60 9.35 13.42
C ASP A 392 -23.61 8.35 12.26
N VAL A 393 -23.86 8.83 11.04
CA VAL A 393 -23.86 7.98 9.83
C VAL A 393 -22.46 7.51 9.49
N ALA A 394 -21.46 8.38 9.63
CA ALA A 394 -20.07 8.05 9.37
C ALA A 394 -19.55 7.00 10.35
N LEU A 395 -19.87 7.13 11.66
CA LEU A 395 -19.48 6.17 12.69
C LEU A 395 -20.20 4.84 12.55
N ALA A 396 -21.51 4.82 12.31
CA ALA A 396 -22.25 3.57 12.10
C ALA A 396 -21.67 2.78 10.91
N ARG A 397 -21.29 3.48 9.83
CA ARG A 397 -20.61 2.87 8.67
C ARG A 397 -19.23 2.38 9.03
N ALA A 398 -18.44 3.17 9.78
CA ALA A 398 -17.10 2.78 10.21
C ALA A 398 -17.15 1.57 11.14
N GLN A 399 -18.10 1.51 12.07
CA GLN A 399 -18.32 0.37 12.97
C GLN A 399 -18.69 -0.89 12.18
N SER A 400 -19.62 -0.81 11.24
CA SER A 400 -19.98 -1.94 10.38
C SER A 400 -18.77 -2.48 9.56
N ARG A 401 -17.89 -1.58 9.10
CA ARG A 401 -16.65 -1.97 8.39
C ARG A 401 -15.66 -2.65 9.33
N LEU A 402 -15.50 -2.11 10.53
CA LEU A 402 -14.63 -2.67 11.55
C LEU A 402 -15.09 -4.08 11.92
N GLU A 403 -16.39 -4.28 12.18
CA GLU A 403 -16.98 -5.60 12.43
C GLU A 403 -16.77 -6.57 11.26
N GLY A 404 -16.92 -6.09 10.04
CA GLY A 404 -16.64 -6.88 8.85
C GLY A 404 -15.17 -7.22 8.66
N ALA A 405 -14.24 -6.36 9.15
CA ALA A 405 -12.80 -6.60 9.08
C ALA A 405 -12.29 -7.54 10.19
N VAL A 406 -12.86 -7.43 11.41
CA VAL A 406 -12.59 -8.32 12.55
C VAL A 406 -13.52 -9.53 12.44
N ARG A 407 -13.07 -10.52 11.69
CA ARG A 407 -13.88 -11.72 11.42
C ARG A 407 -13.48 -12.85 12.33
N ASP A 408 -14.47 -13.60 12.80
CA ASP A 408 -14.22 -14.87 13.46
C ASP A 408 -13.51 -15.84 12.52
N ALA A 409 -12.50 -16.51 13.03
CA ALA A 409 -11.77 -17.50 12.27
C ALA A 409 -12.70 -18.63 11.82
N PRO A 410 -12.81 -18.95 10.52
CA PRO A 410 -13.64 -20.02 10.05
C PRO A 410 -13.17 -21.36 10.62
N ALA A 411 -14.11 -22.24 10.99
CA ALA A 411 -13.78 -23.54 11.53
C ALA A 411 -12.89 -24.35 10.57
N GLN A 412 -11.82 -24.94 11.10
CA GLN A 412 -10.93 -25.83 10.36
C GLN A 412 -11.69 -27.03 9.81
N ARG A 413 -11.48 -27.38 8.55
CA ARG A 413 -12.12 -28.48 7.87
C ARG A 413 -11.13 -29.55 7.41
N SER A 414 -11.59 -30.82 7.32
CA SER A 414 -10.78 -31.87 6.74
C SER A 414 -10.57 -31.64 5.23
N LEU A 415 -9.33 -31.76 4.78
CA LEU A 415 -8.96 -31.65 3.36
C LEU A 415 -9.40 -32.90 2.54
N ALA A 416 -9.54 -34.05 3.17
CA ALA A 416 -9.79 -35.37 2.52
C ALA A 416 -10.99 -35.37 1.56
N PRO A 417 -12.22 -34.91 1.93
CA PRO A 417 -13.35 -34.94 1.02
C PRO A 417 -13.15 -34.03 -0.23
N TYR A 418 -12.45 -32.90 -0.08
CA TYR A 418 -12.17 -31.98 -1.19
C TYR A 418 -11.14 -32.55 -2.16
N LEU A 419 -10.10 -33.24 -1.65
CA LEU A 419 -9.12 -33.95 -2.49
C LEU A 419 -9.80 -35.13 -3.24
N LEU A 420 -10.73 -35.82 -2.62
CA LEU A 420 -11.47 -36.87 -3.28
C LEU A 420 -12.34 -36.35 -4.43
N VAL A 421 -13.10 -35.26 -4.19
CA VAL A 421 -13.91 -34.63 -5.25
C VAL A 421 -13.00 -34.08 -6.37
N PHE A 422 -11.92 -33.40 -6.03
CA PHE A 422 -10.95 -32.88 -7.01
C PHE A 422 -10.30 -34.00 -7.81
N GLY A 423 -9.89 -35.08 -7.16
CA GLY A 423 -9.33 -36.28 -7.81
C GLY A 423 -10.33 -36.92 -8.78
N LEU A 424 -11.60 -37.02 -8.39
CA LEU A 424 -12.65 -37.54 -9.27
C LEU A 424 -12.89 -36.63 -10.48
N LEU A 425 -12.90 -35.29 -10.30
CA LEU A 425 -13.05 -34.34 -11.39
C LEU A 425 -11.86 -34.39 -12.34
N CYS A 426 -10.63 -34.45 -11.82
CA CYS A 426 -9.42 -34.62 -12.62
C CYS A 426 -9.45 -35.95 -13.41
N PHE A 427 -9.83 -37.03 -12.76
CA PHE A 427 -9.98 -38.36 -13.41
C PHE A 427 -11.03 -38.31 -14.53
N ALA A 428 -12.19 -37.71 -14.26
CA ALA A 428 -13.22 -37.52 -15.28
C ALA A 428 -12.75 -36.61 -16.44
N GLY A 429 -12.04 -35.52 -16.13
CA GLY A 429 -11.46 -34.62 -17.12
C GLY A 429 -10.42 -35.30 -18.01
N VAL A 430 -9.49 -36.03 -17.41
CA VAL A 430 -8.47 -36.82 -18.12
C VAL A 430 -9.13 -37.93 -18.94
N GLY A 431 -10.15 -38.61 -18.38
CA GLY A 431 -10.92 -39.66 -19.08
C GLY A 431 -11.66 -39.08 -20.30
N ALA A 432 -12.32 -37.93 -20.15
CA ALA A 432 -13.00 -37.25 -21.26
C ALA A 432 -12.01 -36.74 -22.34
N TRP A 433 -10.86 -36.22 -21.91
CA TRP A 433 -9.78 -35.84 -22.83
C TRP A 433 -9.19 -37.04 -23.56
N ALA A 434 -8.87 -38.11 -22.85
CA ALA A 434 -8.37 -39.36 -23.46
C ALA A 434 -9.38 -39.94 -24.45
N TYR A 435 -10.66 -39.98 -24.08
CA TYR A 435 -11.74 -40.45 -24.96
C TYR A 435 -11.84 -39.61 -26.23
N ARG A 436 -11.80 -38.27 -26.11
CA ARG A 436 -11.80 -37.37 -27.28
C ARG A 436 -10.56 -37.52 -28.13
N SER A 437 -9.38 -37.64 -27.48
CA SER A 437 -8.10 -37.82 -28.17
C SER A 437 -8.05 -39.15 -28.93
N VAL A 438 -8.48 -40.25 -28.35
CA VAL A 438 -8.56 -41.56 -29.03
C VAL A 438 -9.50 -41.51 -30.23
N ARG A 439 -10.64 -40.81 -30.10
CA ARG A 439 -11.60 -40.64 -31.21
C ARG A 439 -11.07 -39.75 -32.38
N SER A 440 -10.29 -38.71 -32.06
CA SER A 440 -9.69 -37.83 -33.05
C SER A 440 -8.42 -38.40 -33.69
N THR A 441 -7.67 -39.22 -32.96
CA THR A 441 -6.38 -39.80 -33.40
C THR A 441 -6.51 -41.13 -34.10
N ALA A 442 -7.67 -41.78 -34.09
CA ALA A 442 -7.91 -42.96 -34.91
C ALA A 442 -7.73 -42.68 -36.44
N ALA A 443 -7.77 -41.38 -36.83
CA ALA A 443 -7.56 -40.94 -38.21
C ALA A 443 -6.13 -40.49 -38.53
N THR A 444 -5.19 -40.28 -37.56
CA THR A 444 -3.91 -39.59 -37.80
C THR A 444 -2.65 -40.29 -37.26
N GLY A 445 -2.73 -41.59 -36.93
CA GLY A 445 -1.52 -42.36 -36.60
C GLY A 445 -0.95 -42.19 -35.19
N GLY A 446 -1.65 -41.55 -34.24
CA GLY A 446 -1.36 -41.55 -32.80
C GLY A 446 -0.48 -40.38 -32.34
N LEU A 447 -0.92 -39.68 -31.27
CA LEU A 447 -0.22 -38.56 -30.62
C LEU A 447 1.25 -38.81 -30.29
N MET A 448 1.60 -40.07 -29.93
CA MET A 448 3.00 -40.44 -29.65
C MET A 448 3.90 -40.50 -30.90
N ALA A 449 3.32 -40.84 -32.04
CA ALA A 449 4.07 -40.85 -33.31
C ALA A 449 4.30 -39.41 -33.78
N GLU A 450 3.32 -38.54 -33.63
CA GLU A 450 3.41 -37.11 -33.96
C GLU A 450 4.37 -36.35 -33.03
N ALA A 451 4.32 -36.63 -31.71
CA ALA A 451 5.28 -36.11 -30.74
C ALA A 451 6.75 -36.56 -31.05
N ARG A 452 6.94 -37.80 -31.50
CA ARG A 452 8.27 -38.27 -31.91
C ARG A 452 8.76 -37.59 -33.20
N ARG A 453 7.86 -37.31 -34.14
CA ARG A 453 8.20 -36.56 -35.38
C ARG A 453 8.60 -35.11 -35.09
N SER A 454 7.94 -34.50 -34.12
CA SER A 454 8.14 -33.08 -33.75
C SER A 454 9.10 -32.89 -32.57
N ARG A 455 9.92 -33.92 -32.21
CA ARG A 455 10.79 -33.91 -31.05
C ARG A 455 11.68 -32.67 -30.95
N THR A 456 12.23 -32.24 -32.10
CA THR A 456 13.09 -31.04 -32.15
C THR A 456 12.32 -29.78 -31.84
N ALA A 457 11.08 -29.64 -32.36
CA ALA A 457 10.22 -28.49 -32.06
C ALA A 457 9.87 -28.41 -30.55
N TYR A 458 9.52 -29.54 -29.94
CA TYR A 458 9.28 -29.62 -28.50
C TYR A 458 10.52 -29.29 -27.66
N ALA A 459 11.72 -29.70 -28.11
CA ALA A 459 12.95 -29.35 -27.42
C ALA A 459 13.24 -27.85 -27.43
N TYR A 460 12.92 -27.12 -28.53
CA TYR A 460 13.02 -25.66 -28.59
C TYR A 460 11.97 -24.96 -27.75
N LEU A 461 10.77 -25.52 -27.63
CA LEU A 461 9.71 -24.98 -26.82
C LEU A 461 9.85 -25.29 -25.31
N ALA A 462 10.58 -26.32 -24.95
CA ALA A 462 10.72 -26.80 -23.58
C ALA A 462 11.15 -25.71 -22.57
N PRO A 463 12.11 -24.83 -22.84
CA PRO A 463 12.46 -23.73 -21.91
C PRO A 463 11.28 -22.75 -21.68
N ALA A 464 10.53 -22.42 -22.74
CA ALA A 464 9.36 -21.54 -22.63
C ALA A 464 8.23 -22.21 -21.83
N PHE A 465 7.97 -23.51 -22.06
CA PHE A 465 7.01 -24.28 -21.28
C PHE A 465 7.43 -24.43 -19.81
N ALA A 466 8.71 -24.65 -19.54
CA ALA A 466 9.24 -24.69 -18.19
C ALA A 466 9.08 -23.34 -17.50
N GLY A 467 9.40 -22.23 -18.17
CA GLY A 467 9.16 -20.89 -17.68
C GLY A 467 7.69 -20.64 -17.36
N LEU A 468 6.79 -20.98 -18.27
CA LEU A 468 5.33 -20.85 -18.05
C LEU A 468 4.86 -21.72 -16.86
N LEU A 469 5.34 -22.96 -16.75
CA LEU A 469 4.98 -23.87 -15.67
C LEU A 469 5.42 -23.31 -14.32
N PHE A 470 6.71 -23.00 -14.16
CA PHE A 470 7.28 -22.64 -12.86
C PHE A 470 7.02 -21.19 -12.46
N LEU A 471 6.93 -20.26 -13.41
CA LEU A 471 6.75 -18.83 -13.12
C LEU A 471 5.28 -18.38 -13.13
N VAL A 472 4.38 -19.13 -13.77
CA VAL A 472 2.98 -18.75 -13.90
C VAL A 472 2.06 -19.80 -13.29
N LEU A 473 2.09 -21.05 -13.78
CA LEU A 473 1.12 -22.07 -13.38
C LEU A 473 1.30 -22.53 -11.93
N VAL A 474 2.53 -22.73 -11.46
CA VAL A 474 2.79 -23.13 -10.06
C VAL A 474 2.39 -22.03 -9.09
N PRO A 475 2.82 -20.76 -9.21
CA PRO A 475 2.34 -19.68 -8.34
C PRO A 475 0.82 -19.50 -8.37
N PHE A 476 0.21 -19.62 -9.54
CA PHE A 476 -1.25 -19.56 -9.67
C PHE A 476 -1.94 -20.71 -8.91
N ALA A 477 -1.45 -21.94 -9.05
CA ALA A 477 -2.00 -23.08 -8.32
C ALA A 477 -1.85 -22.93 -6.80
N VAL A 478 -0.72 -22.37 -6.34
CA VAL A 478 -0.50 -22.03 -4.92
C VAL A 478 -1.50 -20.97 -4.47
N ALA A 479 -1.70 -19.91 -5.23
CA ALA A 479 -2.68 -18.86 -4.92
C ALA A 479 -4.11 -19.42 -4.84
N VAL A 480 -4.49 -20.30 -5.78
CA VAL A 480 -5.77 -21.02 -5.71
C VAL A 480 -5.84 -21.88 -4.47
N GLY A 481 -4.77 -22.57 -4.06
CA GLY A 481 -4.72 -23.36 -2.82
C GLY A 481 -4.94 -22.48 -1.58
N ILE A 482 -4.29 -21.32 -1.52
CA ILE A 482 -4.44 -20.34 -0.43
C ILE A 482 -5.88 -19.85 -0.30
N ALA A 483 -6.63 -19.71 -1.39
CA ALA A 483 -8.03 -19.30 -1.37
C ALA A 483 -8.96 -20.20 -0.52
N PHE A 484 -8.57 -21.44 -0.27
CA PHE A 484 -9.29 -22.42 0.56
C PHE A 484 -8.75 -22.49 1.99
N THR A 485 -7.85 -21.60 2.37
CA THR A 485 -7.24 -21.57 3.70
C THR A 485 -7.60 -20.29 4.44
N HIS A 486 -7.48 -20.31 5.76
CA HIS A 486 -7.43 -19.13 6.62
C HIS A 486 -6.02 -18.99 7.16
N HIS A 487 -5.56 -17.75 7.34
CA HIS A 487 -4.23 -17.44 7.86
C HIS A 487 -4.39 -16.79 9.24
N GLU A 488 -3.85 -17.45 10.26
CA GLU A 488 -3.87 -16.97 11.64
C GLU A 488 -2.60 -17.42 12.37
N GLY A 489 -2.00 -16.58 13.18
CA GLY A 489 -0.81 -16.92 13.93
C GLY A 489 0.41 -17.35 13.10
N GLY A 490 0.48 -16.94 11.81
CA GLY A 490 1.55 -17.36 10.90
C GLY A 490 1.34 -18.73 10.24
N GLU A 491 0.23 -19.43 10.56
CA GLU A 491 -0.10 -20.73 10.00
C GLU A 491 -1.31 -20.65 9.06
N PHE A 492 -1.32 -21.53 8.06
CA PHE A 492 -2.44 -21.69 7.14
C PHE A 492 -3.18 -22.97 7.46
N TYR A 493 -4.46 -22.89 7.76
CA TYR A 493 -5.31 -24.05 7.94
C TYR A 493 -6.47 -24.09 6.93
N PHE A 494 -6.88 -25.29 6.55
CA PHE A 494 -7.86 -25.48 5.50
C PHE A 494 -9.29 -25.22 6.01
N VAL A 495 -10.01 -24.32 5.34
CA VAL A 495 -11.39 -23.92 5.67
C VAL A 495 -12.40 -24.28 4.59
N GLY A 496 -11.96 -24.89 3.50
CA GLY A 496 -12.81 -25.26 2.37
C GLY A 496 -13.36 -24.03 1.62
N LEU A 497 -14.66 -24.02 1.40
CA LEU A 497 -15.32 -22.92 0.66
C LEU A 497 -15.79 -21.77 1.55
N ALA A 498 -15.35 -21.67 2.81
CA ALA A 498 -15.81 -20.65 3.74
C ALA A 498 -15.58 -19.23 3.17
N ASN A 499 -14.36 -18.92 2.72
CA ASN A 499 -14.03 -17.61 2.14
C ASN A 499 -14.95 -17.24 0.97
N PHE A 500 -15.21 -18.17 0.06
CA PHE A 500 -16.09 -17.94 -1.10
C PHE A 500 -17.55 -17.75 -0.68
N ARG A 501 -18.02 -18.52 0.31
CA ARG A 501 -19.37 -18.38 0.84
C ARG A 501 -19.57 -17.00 1.45
N ASP A 502 -18.60 -16.54 2.23
CA ASP A 502 -18.68 -15.24 2.90
C ASP A 502 -18.63 -14.07 1.90
N ILE A 503 -17.76 -14.14 0.87
CA ILE A 503 -17.70 -13.14 -0.19
C ILE A 503 -19.02 -13.05 -0.96
N LEU A 504 -19.62 -14.19 -1.29
CA LEU A 504 -20.80 -14.23 -2.15
C LEU A 504 -22.13 -14.15 -1.39
N PHE A 505 -22.17 -14.59 -0.14
CA PHE A 505 -23.41 -14.77 0.63
C PHE A 505 -23.27 -14.26 2.08
N GLY A 506 -22.19 -13.57 2.43
CA GLY A 506 -22.00 -13.01 3.77
C GLY A 506 -23.00 -11.89 4.04
N GLU A 507 -23.46 -11.81 5.29
CA GLU A 507 -24.43 -10.80 5.74
C GLU A 507 -23.74 -9.51 6.24
N SER A 508 -22.40 -9.48 6.27
CA SER A 508 -21.62 -8.37 6.81
C SER A 508 -21.82 -7.05 6.06
N TYR A 509 -22.16 -7.11 4.78
CA TYR A 509 -22.41 -5.92 3.95
C TYR A 509 -23.70 -6.10 3.13
N GLY A 510 -24.55 -5.09 3.13
CA GLY A 510 -25.70 -5.03 2.22
C GLY A 510 -25.25 -5.04 0.76
N VAL A 511 -26.06 -5.60 -0.14
CA VAL A 511 -25.71 -5.71 -1.57
C VAL A 511 -25.38 -4.34 -2.21
N THR A 512 -25.92 -3.27 -1.67
CA THR A 512 -25.70 -1.89 -2.12
C THR A 512 -24.56 -1.18 -1.41
N ASP A 513 -23.96 -1.80 -0.40
CA ASP A 513 -22.84 -1.21 0.33
C ASP A 513 -21.59 -1.17 -0.55
N PRO A 514 -20.82 -0.09 -0.52
CA PRO A 514 -19.60 0.07 -1.34
C PRO A 514 -18.58 -1.06 -1.19
N LEU A 515 -18.57 -1.75 -0.03
CA LEU A 515 -17.64 -2.83 0.25
C LEU A 515 -18.20 -4.22 -0.09
N SER A 516 -19.48 -4.33 -0.52
CA SER A 516 -20.02 -5.61 -0.95
C SER A 516 -19.39 -6.06 -2.26
N PHE A 517 -19.22 -7.37 -2.41
CA PHE A 517 -18.70 -7.96 -3.65
C PHE A 517 -19.51 -7.52 -4.88
N TYR A 518 -20.82 -7.46 -4.76
CA TYR A 518 -21.71 -7.14 -5.88
C TYR A 518 -21.65 -5.67 -6.30
N PHE A 519 -21.60 -4.75 -5.34
CA PHE A 519 -21.40 -3.33 -5.63
C PHE A 519 -20.04 -3.10 -6.29
N THR A 520 -18.97 -3.64 -5.71
CA THR A 520 -17.60 -3.53 -6.22
C THR A 520 -17.49 -4.16 -7.62
N LEU A 521 -18.18 -5.28 -7.87
CA LEU A 521 -18.27 -5.89 -9.20
C LEU A 521 -18.96 -4.95 -10.20
N LEU A 522 -20.07 -4.33 -9.80
CA LEU A 522 -20.80 -3.37 -10.65
C LEU A 522 -19.91 -2.16 -11.00
N VAL A 523 -19.21 -1.60 -10.01
CA VAL A 523 -18.26 -0.50 -10.23
C VAL A 523 -17.12 -0.95 -11.14
N THR A 524 -16.59 -2.17 -10.97
CA THR A 524 -15.54 -2.73 -11.83
C THR A 524 -16.00 -2.86 -13.27
N ILE A 525 -17.25 -3.31 -13.51
CA ILE A 525 -17.83 -3.41 -14.85
C ILE A 525 -18.01 -2.01 -15.45
N LEU A 526 -18.62 -1.08 -14.71
CA LEU A 526 -18.81 0.31 -15.14
C LEU A 526 -17.47 0.97 -15.49
N TRP A 527 -16.47 0.82 -14.63
CA TRP A 527 -15.10 1.27 -14.83
C TRP A 527 -14.50 0.72 -16.13
N THR A 528 -14.59 -0.58 -16.32
CA THR A 528 -14.01 -1.26 -17.48
C THR A 528 -14.66 -0.81 -18.77
N VAL A 529 -15.98 -0.80 -18.82
CA VAL A 529 -16.74 -0.44 -20.02
C VAL A 529 -16.54 1.03 -20.37
N ALA A 530 -16.63 1.94 -19.38
CA ALA A 530 -16.46 3.37 -19.62
C ALA A 530 -15.06 3.71 -20.15
N ASN A 531 -14.02 3.16 -19.53
CA ASN A 531 -12.64 3.40 -19.97
C ASN A 531 -12.39 2.87 -21.39
N VAL A 532 -12.74 1.61 -21.65
CA VAL A 532 -12.47 1.01 -22.97
C VAL A 532 -13.25 1.73 -24.06
N ALA A 533 -14.49 2.14 -23.78
CA ALA A 533 -15.26 2.95 -24.71
C ALA A 533 -14.56 4.28 -25.05
N LEU A 534 -14.04 4.98 -24.04
CA LEU A 534 -13.28 6.23 -24.23
C LEU A 534 -11.94 5.98 -24.93
N HIS A 535 -11.19 4.95 -24.56
CA HIS A 535 -9.92 4.60 -25.21
C HIS A 535 -10.12 4.32 -26.70
N VAL A 536 -11.14 3.54 -27.06
CA VAL A 536 -11.45 3.22 -28.45
C VAL A 536 -11.93 4.46 -29.19
N THR A 537 -12.85 5.23 -28.61
CA THR A 537 -13.43 6.41 -29.26
C THR A 537 -12.37 7.48 -29.51
N ILE A 538 -11.61 7.85 -28.49
CA ILE A 538 -10.55 8.88 -28.61
C ILE A 538 -9.42 8.37 -29.49
N GLY A 539 -8.99 7.12 -29.30
CA GLY A 539 -7.93 6.50 -30.08
C GLY A 539 -8.29 6.43 -31.58
N LEU A 540 -9.50 6.01 -31.91
CA LEU A 540 -9.98 5.96 -33.29
C LEU A 540 -10.12 7.35 -33.89
N MET A 541 -10.68 8.31 -33.17
CA MET A 541 -10.81 9.70 -33.62
C MET A 541 -9.44 10.30 -33.97
N LEU A 542 -8.44 10.13 -33.07
CA LEU A 542 -7.08 10.61 -33.31
C LEU A 542 -6.39 9.86 -34.46
N ALA A 543 -6.62 8.56 -34.62
CA ALA A 543 -6.08 7.79 -35.73
C ALA A 543 -6.65 8.26 -37.06
N LEU A 544 -7.95 8.56 -37.13
CA LEU A 544 -8.59 9.15 -38.33
C LEU A 544 -7.99 10.52 -38.67
N LEU A 545 -7.80 11.38 -37.67
CA LEU A 545 -7.13 12.69 -37.87
C LEU A 545 -5.69 12.53 -38.37
N LEU A 546 -4.93 11.61 -37.82
CA LEU A 546 -3.54 11.35 -38.25
C LEU A 546 -3.44 10.72 -39.64
N LYS A 547 -4.51 10.11 -40.16
CA LYS A 547 -4.59 9.60 -41.52
C LYS A 547 -4.74 10.72 -42.55
N GLU A 548 -5.39 11.84 -42.21
CA GLU A 548 -5.74 12.91 -43.11
C GLU A 548 -4.53 13.49 -43.88
N PRO A 549 -4.56 13.62 -45.25
CA PRO A 549 -3.41 14.06 -46.05
C PRO A 549 -2.96 15.49 -45.76
N TRP A 550 -3.87 16.38 -45.38
CA TRP A 550 -3.60 17.79 -45.08
C TRP A 550 -2.83 18.04 -43.80
N LEU A 551 -2.81 17.06 -42.89
CA LEU A 551 -2.09 17.21 -41.61
C LEU A 551 -0.58 17.12 -41.86
N ARG A 552 0.14 18.25 -41.60
CA ARG A 552 1.58 18.30 -41.67
C ARG A 552 2.19 17.83 -40.32
N MET A 553 3.44 17.40 -40.33
CA MET A 553 4.16 16.99 -39.09
C MET A 553 3.51 15.79 -38.34
N LYS A 554 2.85 14.87 -39.05
CA LYS A 554 2.20 13.68 -38.46
C LYS A 554 3.10 12.90 -37.49
N GLY A 555 4.41 12.82 -37.79
CA GLY A 555 5.39 12.14 -36.94
C GLY A 555 5.51 12.77 -35.56
N VAL A 556 5.50 14.12 -35.51
CA VAL A 556 5.59 14.87 -34.24
C VAL A 556 4.33 14.66 -33.40
N TYR A 557 3.14 14.81 -34.03
CA TYR A 557 1.88 14.57 -33.30
C TYR A 557 1.79 13.13 -32.79
N ARG A 558 2.20 12.14 -33.58
CA ARG A 558 2.22 10.75 -33.17
C ARG A 558 3.15 10.53 -31.97
N ALA A 559 4.35 11.11 -32.02
CA ALA A 559 5.32 11.02 -30.92
C ALA A 559 4.75 11.65 -29.63
N LEU A 560 4.16 12.83 -29.71
CA LEU A 560 3.56 13.51 -28.56
C LEU A 560 2.36 12.73 -27.98
N LEU A 561 1.50 12.19 -28.84
CA LEU A 561 0.33 11.43 -28.40
C LEU A 561 0.66 10.07 -27.79
N ILE A 562 1.87 9.54 -28.00
CA ILE A 562 2.33 8.29 -27.38
C ILE A 562 2.96 8.53 -26.00
N ILE A 563 3.38 9.77 -25.67
CA ILE A 563 4.02 10.11 -24.37
C ILE A 563 3.22 9.58 -23.17
N PRO A 564 1.88 9.74 -23.09
CA PRO A 564 1.13 9.25 -21.94
C PRO A 564 1.34 7.76 -21.64
N TRP A 565 1.48 6.95 -22.67
CA TRP A 565 1.70 5.51 -22.53
C TRP A 565 3.15 5.14 -22.22
N ALA A 566 4.11 6.02 -22.51
CA ALA A 566 5.53 5.82 -22.20
C ALA A 566 5.88 6.15 -20.76
N VAL A 567 5.07 6.96 -20.06
CA VAL A 567 5.28 7.31 -18.65
C VAL A 567 4.76 6.20 -17.75
N PRO A 568 5.50 5.78 -16.71
CA PRO A 568 5.00 4.80 -15.75
C PRO A 568 3.64 5.20 -15.16
N ASN A 569 2.68 4.30 -15.15
CA ASN A 569 1.29 4.57 -14.76
C ASN A 569 1.16 5.10 -13.31
N TYR A 570 1.99 4.63 -12.37
CA TYR A 570 1.97 5.09 -10.99
C TYR A 570 2.43 6.54 -10.83
N ILE A 571 3.42 6.99 -11.62
CA ILE A 571 3.85 8.40 -11.64
C ILE A 571 2.72 9.27 -12.19
N THR A 572 2.12 8.84 -13.29
CA THR A 572 0.98 9.55 -13.89
C THR A 572 -0.18 9.65 -12.89
N ALA A 573 -0.52 8.57 -12.19
CA ALA A 573 -1.58 8.57 -11.19
C ALA A 573 -1.34 9.61 -10.09
N LEU A 574 -0.12 9.70 -9.55
CA LEU A 574 0.23 10.66 -8.50
C LEU A 574 0.20 12.12 -9.01
N ILE A 575 0.67 12.36 -10.24
CA ILE A 575 0.58 13.68 -10.87
C ILE A 575 -0.89 14.10 -11.01
N TRP A 576 -1.74 13.22 -11.54
CA TRP A 576 -3.17 13.51 -11.72
C TRP A 576 -3.89 13.70 -10.38
N LYS A 577 -3.55 12.92 -9.33
CA LYS A 577 -4.06 13.17 -7.97
C LYS A 577 -3.76 14.60 -7.52
N GLY A 578 -2.53 15.06 -7.69
CA GLY A 578 -2.16 16.45 -7.40
C GLY A 578 -2.93 17.48 -8.25
N MET A 579 -3.18 17.19 -9.55
CA MET A 579 -3.97 18.06 -10.42
C MET A 579 -5.43 18.16 -10.01
N PHE A 580 -6.01 17.13 -9.39
CA PHE A 580 -7.37 17.09 -8.86
C PHE A 580 -7.49 17.65 -7.44
N HIS A 581 -6.41 18.09 -6.81
CA HIS A 581 -6.48 18.67 -5.46
C HIS A 581 -7.40 19.88 -5.42
N LYS A 582 -8.27 19.98 -4.41
CA LYS A 582 -9.32 21.00 -4.34
C LYS A 582 -8.76 22.42 -4.37
N GLN A 583 -7.75 22.72 -3.56
CA GLN A 583 -7.24 24.07 -3.35
C GLN A 583 -6.11 24.44 -4.32
N PHE A 584 -5.22 23.51 -4.64
CA PHE A 584 -3.99 23.78 -5.39
C PHE A 584 -3.92 23.02 -6.73
N GLY A 585 -4.93 22.23 -7.04
CA GLY A 585 -4.96 21.44 -8.26
C GLY A 585 -5.12 22.33 -9.50
N ALA A 586 -4.29 22.06 -10.51
CA ALA A 586 -4.32 22.83 -11.77
C ALA A 586 -5.71 22.80 -12.44
N ILE A 587 -6.47 21.70 -12.28
CA ILE A 587 -7.81 21.56 -12.87
C ILE A 587 -8.76 22.55 -12.21
N ASN A 588 -8.78 22.66 -10.89
CA ASN A 588 -9.57 23.64 -10.18
C ASN A 588 -9.09 25.07 -10.44
N GLY A 589 -7.78 25.28 -10.63
CA GLY A 589 -7.24 26.58 -11.08
C GLY A 589 -7.84 27.03 -12.42
N VAL A 590 -7.97 26.10 -13.37
CA VAL A 590 -8.64 26.38 -14.65
C VAL A 590 -10.14 26.65 -14.45
N LEU A 591 -10.84 25.85 -13.63
CA LEU A 591 -12.27 26.07 -13.35
C LEU A 591 -12.49 27.45 -12.73
N THR A 592 -11.69 27.82 -11.74
CA THR A 592 -11.77 29.14 -11.09
C THR A 592 -11.50 30.28 -12.07
N SER A 593 -10.51 30.12 -12.98
CA SER A 593 -10.22 31.12 -14.01
C SER A 593 -11.40 31.33 -15.01
N LEU A 594 -12.25 30.30 -15.14
CA LEU A 594 -13.49 30.34 -15.95
C LEU A 594 -14.69 30.83 -15.14
N GLY A 595 -14.52 31.23 -13.87
CA GLY A 595 -15.58 31.70 -12.98
C GLY A 595 -16.45 30.56 -12.38
N LEU A 596 -15.95 29.31 -12.42
CA LEU A 596 -16.61 28.16 -11.82
C LEU A 596 -16.07 27.91 -10.42
N GLU A 597 -16.89 27.33 -9.55
CA GLU A 597 -16.47 26.94 -8.20
C GLU A 597 -15.50 25.75 -8.22
N PRO A 598 -14.50 25.71 -7.30
CA PRO A 598 -13.61 24.59 -7.15
C PRO A 598 -14.36 23.32 -6.75
N VAL A 599 -14.12 22.23 -7.45
CA VAL A 599 -14.73 20.92 -7.22
C VAL A 599 -13.92 20.13 -6.20
N SER A 600 -14.56 19.58 -5.17
CA SER A 600 -13.96 18.51 -4.34
C SER A 600 -14.09 17.19 -5.11
N TRP A 601 -13.02 16.84 -5.83
CA TRP A 601 -13.04 15.72 -6.77
C TRP A 601 -13.28 14.37 -6.09
N PHE A 602 -12.75 14.18 -4.89
CA PHE A 602 -12.88 12.94 -4.12
C PHE A 602 -14.05 12.96 -3.13
N GLY A 603 -14.88 14.00 -3.18
CA GLY A 603 -16.03 14.20 -2.27
C GLY A 603 -17.31 13.45 -2.65
N SER A 604 -17.44 12.96 -3.88
CA SER A 604 -18.59 12.18 -4.31
C SER A 604 -18.17 11.06 -5.25
N PHE A 605 -19.02 10.02 -5.34
CA PHE A 605 -18.78 8.89 -6.26
C PHE A 605 -18.49 9.36 -7.70
N TRP A 606 -19.34 10.23 -8.24
CA TRP A 606 -19.25 10.62 -9.65
C TRP A 606 -18.03 11.49 -9.95
N THR A 607 -17.65 12.38 -9.05
CA THR A 607 -16.46 13.22 -9.25
C THR A 607 -15.17 12.39 -9.11
N ALA A 608 -15.09 11.50 -8.10
CA ALA A 608 -13.96 10.61 -7.92
C ALA A 608 -13.84 9.58 -9.05
N PHE A 609 -14.96 8.99 -9.46
CA PHE A 609 -15.00 8.09 -10.62
C PHE A 609 -14.56 8.81 -11.90
N THR A 610 -14.98 10.06 -12.10
CA THR A 610 -14.56 10.88 -13.26
C THR A 610 -13.06 11.19 -13.20
N ALA A 611 -12.52 11.52 -12.04
CA ALA A 611 -11.07 11.76 -11.87
C ALA A 611 -10.25 10.51 -12.24
N ASN A 612 -10.66 9.35 -11.74
CA ASN A 612 -10.05 8.06 -12.11
C ASN A 612 -10.19 7.79 -13.62
N LEU A 613 -11.41 7.98 -14.17
CA LEU A 613 -11.73 7.73 -15.57
C LEU A 613 -10.90 8.60 -16.53
N VAL A 614 -10.77 9.90 -16.24
CA VAL A 614 -9.95 10.83 -17.04
C VAL A 614 -8.47 10.43 -16.98
N THR A 615 -7.97 10.11 -15.81
CA THR A 615 -6.58 9.67 -15.62
C THR A 615 -6.27 8.42 -16.45
N ASN A 616 -7.12 7.40 -16.34
CA ASN A 616 -6.89 6.15 -17.08
C ASN A 616 -7.15 6.30 -18.58
N THR A 617 -8.09 7.15 -18.97
CA THR A 617 -8.31 7.48 -20.39
C THR A 617 -7.07 8.11 -21.01
N TRP A 618 -6.41 9.05 -20.28
CA TRP A 618 -5.14 9.65 -20.67
C TRP A 618 -4.04 8.60 -20.93
N LEU A 619 -3.97 7.56 -20.11
CA LEU A 619 -2.98 6.48 -20.25
C LEU A 619 -3.31 5.50 -21.36
N GLY A 620 -4.59 5.23 -21.61
CA GLY A 620 -5.03 4.09 -22.44
C GLY A 620 -5.32 4.43 -23.90
N PHE A 621 -5.73 5.66 -24.23
CA PHE A 621 -6.08 6.02 -25.62
C PHE A 621 -4.92 5.83 -26.60
N PRO A 622 -3.62 6.06 -26.27
CA PRO A 622 -2.56 5.96 -27.26
C PRO A 622 -2.40 4.54 -27.83
N PHE A 623 -2.60 3.52 -26.98
CA PHE A 623 -2.57 2.13 -27.46
C PHE A 623 -3.65 1.87 -28.52
N MET A 624 -4.89 2.28 -28.24
CA MET A 624 -5.99 2.12 -29.19
C MET A 624 -5.79 2.96 -30.46
N MET A 625 -5.20 4.16 -30.33
CA MET A 625 -4.83 5.01 -31.46
C MET A 625 -3.82 4.31 -32.40
N VAL A 626 -2.77 3.71 -31.84
CA VAL A 626 -1.74 3.03 -32.64
C VAL A 626 -2.32 1.83 -33.37
N VAL A 627 -3.13 1.00 -32.68
CA VAL A 627 -3.80 -0.15 -33.27
C VAL A 627 -4.76 0.29 -34.38
N ALA A 628 -5.60 1.30 -34.11
CA ALA A 628 -6.54 1.84 -35.11
C ALA A 628 -5.81 2.43 -36.31
N LEU A 629 -4.71 3.17 -36.11
CA LEU A 629 -3.93 3.76 -37.20
C LEU A 629 -3.29 2.69 -38.08
N GLY A 630 -2.75 1.62 -37.48
CA GLY A 630 -2.21 0.47 -38.21
C GLY A 630 -3.32 -0.23 -39.08
N ALA A 631 -4.46 -0.47 -38.46
CA ALA A 631 -5.63 -1.07 -39.18
C ALA A 631 -6.18 -0.16 -40.28
N LEU A 632 -6.22 1.16 -40.05
CA LEU A 632 -6.66 2.13 -41.08
C LEU A 632 -5.73 2.17 -42.30
N GLN A 633 -4.43 1.89 -42.12
CA GLN A 633 -3.46 1.86 -43.21
C GLN A 633 -3.56 0.58 -44.04
N SER A 634 -4.17 -0.47 -43.55
CA SER A 634 -4.39 -1.73 -44.31
C SER A 634 -5.62 -1.70 -45.22
N ILE A 635 -6.47 -0.69 -45.08
CA ILE A 635 -7.68 -0.57 -45.93
C ILE A 635 -7.30 0.01 -47.29
N PRO A 636 -7.53 -0.69 -48.41
CA PRO A 636 -7.24 -0.21 -49.76
C PRO A 636 -7.93 1.11 -50.10
N SER A 637 -7.22 2.04 -50.73
CA SER A 637 -7.77 3.34 -51.14
C SER A 637 -8.91 3.22 -52.17
N ASP A 638 -8.81 2.21 -53.02
CA ASP A 638 -9.76 1.94 -54.11
C ASP A 638 -11.22 1.80 -53.61
N LEU A 639 -11.40 1.29 -52.37
CA LEU A 639 -12.72 1.19 -51.75
C LEU A 639 -13.33 2.57 -51.45
N TYR A 640 -12.50 3.53 -51.09
CA TYR A 640 -12.96 4.90 -50.83
C TYR A 640 -13.19 5.65 -52.12
N GLU A 641 -12.36 5.44 -53.16
CA GLU A 641 -12.51 6.02 -54.50
C GLU A 641 -13.78 5.53 -55.19
N ALA A 642 -14.04 4.22 -55.13
CA ALA A 642 -15.29 3.65 -55.65
C ALA A 642 -16.52 4.25 -54.95
N ALA A 643 -16.46 4.38 -53.61
CA ALA A 643 -17.55 4.99 -52.86
C ALA A 643 -17.74 6.50 -53.16
N ASP A 644 -16.65 7.21 -53.53
CA ASP A 644 -16.74 8.60 -53.98
C ASP A 644 -17.44 8.71 -55.35
N VAL A 645 -17.19 7.77 -56.29
CA VAL A 645 -17.90 7.69 -57.57
C VAL A 645 -19.38 7.40 -57.37
N ASP A 646 -19.71 6.57 -56.36
CA ASP A 646 -21.12 6.26 -55.99
C ASP A 646 -21.80 7.40 -55.20
N GLY A 647 -21.11 8.51 -54.93
CA GLY A 647 -21.63 9.68 -54.21
C GLY A 647 -21.77 9.50 -52.70
N ALA A 648 -21.06 8.52 -52.08
CA ALA A 648 -21.14 8.27 -50.66
C ALA A 648 -20.47 9.39 -49.82
N GLY A 649 -21.24 9.97 -48.91
CA GLY A 649 -20.76 10.97 -47.98
C GLY A 649 -19.76 10.40 -46.93
N ARG A 650 -19.03 11.30 -46.24
CA ARG A 650 -18.00 10.91 -45.24
C ARG A 650 -18.53 9.96 -44.16
N LEU A 651 -19.73 10.22 -43.62
CA LEU A 651 -20.33 9.36 -42.59
C LEU A 651 -20.73 7.98 -43.17
N GLN A 652 -21.21 7.93 -44.41
CA GLN A 652 -21.52 6.66 -45.04
C GLN A 652 -20.27 5.82 -45.27
N LYS A 653 -19.17 6.41 -45.72
CA LYS A 653 -17.88 5.74 -45.87
C LYS A 653 -17.37 5.25 -44.52
N PHE A 654 -17.52 6.05 -43.46
CA PHE A 654 -17.12 5.65 -42.13
C PHE A 654 -17.88 4.42 -41.61
N PHE A 655 -19.22 4.48 -41.62
CA PHE A 655 -20.03 3.40 -41.05
C PHE A 655 -20.15 2.15 -41.94
N ARG A 656 -20.04 2.29 -43.27
CA ARG A 656 -20.22 1.18 -44.21
C ARG A 656 -18.91 0.57 -44.73
N ILE A 657 -17.80 1.29 -44.68
CA ILE A 657 -16.48 0.80 -45.14
C ILE A 657 -15.49 0.76 -43.98
N THR A 658 -15.20 1.92 -43.37
CA THR A 658 -14.12 2.03 -42.41
C THR A 658 -14.36 1.18 -41.16
N LEU A 659 -15.49 1.38 -40.49
CA LEU A 659 -15.80 0.72 -39.20
C LEU A 659 -15.94 -0.81 -39.35
N PRO A 660 -16.62 -1.37 -40.36
CA PRO A 660 -16.69 -2.82 -40.57
C PRO A 660 -15.33 -3.46 -40.84
N LEU A 661 -14.45 -2.80 -41.63
CA LEU A 661 -13.12 -3.32 -41.95
C LEU A 661 -12.13 -3.16 -40.79
N LEU A 662 -12.34 -2.19 -39.91
CA LEU A 662 -11.54 -2.04 -38.68
C LEU A 662 -11.91 -3.05 -37.61
N LYS A 663 -13.16 -3.48 -37.51
CA LYS A 663 -13.70 -4.35 -36.48
C LYS A 663 -12.84 -5.59 -36.21
N PRO A 664 -12.41 -6.38 -37.22
CA PRO A 664 -11.60 -7.58 -37.00
C PRO A 664 -10.22 -7.27 -36.40
N ALA A 665 -9.59 -6.14 -36.76
CA ALA A 665 -8.28 -5.74 -36.28
C ALA A 665 -8.33 -5.10 -34.88
N MET A 666 -9.41 -4.36 -34.61
CA MET A 666 -9.59 -3.67 -33.30
C MET A 666 -10.11 -4.62 -32.21
N LEU A 667 -10.89 -5.64 -32.57
CA LEU A 667 -11.56 -6.51 -31.60
C LEU A 667 -10.58 -7.19 -30.62
N PRO A 668 -9.46 -7.79 -31.05
CA PRO A 668 -8.47 -8.35 -30.11
C PRO A 668 -7.90 -7.31 -29.14
N ALA A 669 -7.64 -6.09 -29.62
CA ALA A 669 -7.13 -5.00 -28.78
C ALA A 669 -8.17 -4.52 -27.76
N VAL A 670 -9.44 -4.45 -28.14
CA VAL A 670 -10.56 -4.12 -27.24
C VAL A 670 -10.71 -5.19 -26.17
N LEU A 671 -10.70 -6.47 -26.54
CA LEU A 671 -10.79 -7.59 -25.59
C LEU A 671 -9.64 -7.60 -24.58
N LEU A 672 -8.42 -7.37 -25.06
CA LEU A 672 -7.23 -7.25 -24.21
C LEU A 672 -7.32 -6.01 -23.30
N GLY A 673 -7.77 -4.87 -23.85
CA GLY A 673 -8.00 -3.64 -23.12
C GLY A 673 -9.01 -3.81 -21.97
N MET A 674 -10.08 -4.58 -22.20
CA MET A 674 -11.06 -4.90 -21.15
C MET A 674 -10.43 -5.71 -19.99
N ILE A 675 -9.62 -6.71 -20.29
CA ILE A 675 -8.94 -7.52 -19.27
C ILE A 675 -7.95 -6.67 -18.47
N TRP A 676 -7.18 -5.82 -19.13
CA TRP A 676 -6.21 -4.93 -18.47
C TRP A 676 -6.90 -3.89 -17.59
N THR A 677 -7.95 -3.25 -18.13
CA THR A 677 -8.68 -2.21 -17.37
C THR A 677 -9.44 -2.80 -16.19
N PHE A 678 -10.01 -4.01 -16.32
CA PHE A 678 -10.67 -4.73 -15.23
C PHE A 678 -9.75 -4.92 -14.02
N ASN A 679 -8.46 -5.12 -14.25
CA ASN A 679 -7.42 -5.31 -13.23
C ASN A 679 -6.55 -4.07 -13.00
N MET A 680 -7.00 -2.87 -13.37
CA MET A 680 -6.22 -1.64 -13.26
C MET A 680 -6.20 -1.10 -11.82
N PHE A 681 -5.45 -1.77 -10.94
CA PHE A 681 -5.30 -1.42 -9.54
C PHE A 681 -4.74 -0.02 -9.31
N ASN A 682 -3.60 0.29 -9.96
CA ASN A 682 -2.78 1.47 -9.63
C ASN A 682 -3.53 2.79 -9.74
N ILE A 683 -4.43 2.92 -10.70
CA ILE A 683 -5.16 4.18 -10.92
C ILE A 683 -6.16 4.40 -9.78
N ILE A 684 -6.99 3.41 -9.48
CA ILE A 684 -7.98 3.52 -8.40
C ILE A 684 -7.29 3.76 -7.06
N TYR A 685 -6.27 2.97 -6.74
CA TYR A 685 -5.59 3.03 -5.46
C TYR A 685 -4.80 4.33 -5.25
N LEU A 686 -4.10 4.83 -6.28
CA LEU A 686 -3.23 6.00 -6.17
C LEU A 686 -3.95 7.32 -6.42
N VAL A 687 -5.00 7.38 -7.24
CA VAL A 687 -5.72 8.63 -7.54
C VAL A 687 -6.80 8.90 -6.49
N SER A 688 -7.82 8.04 -6.39
CA SER A 688 -8.92 8.23 -5.44
C SER A 688 -8.72 7.53 -4.11
N GLY A 689 -7.90 6.45 -4.04
CA GLY A 689 -7.81 5.60 -2.86
C GLY A 689 -9.11 4.87 -2.52
N GLY A 690 -10.04 4.72 -3.50
CA GLY A 690 -11.38 4.16 -3.26
C GLY A 690 -12.40 5.19 -2.76
N GLU A 691 -12.00 6.45 -2.53
CA GLU A 691 -12.88 7.50 -2.00
C GLU A 691 -14.06 7.85 -2.96
N PRO A 692 -15.17 8.33 -2.42
CA PRO A 692 -15.52 8.39 -1.01
C PRO A 692 -15.91 7.01 -0.46
N GLY A 693 -15.37 6.71 0.70
CA GLY A 693 -15.84 5.58 1.47
C GLY A 693 -15.78 4.20 0.78
N GLY A 694 -14.78 3.90 -0.04
CA GLY A 694 -14.66 2.65 -0.79
C GLY A 694 -15.57 2.55 -2.02
N SER A 695 -16.38 3.58 -2.31
CA SER A 695 -17.38 3.52 -3.39
C SER A 695 -16.79 3.46 -4.79
N THR A 696 -15.54 3.91 -4.99
CA THR A 696 -14.84 3.82 -6.26
C THR A 696 -13.86 2.65 -6.35
N ASP A 697 -13.82 1.79 -5.33
CA ASP A 697 -13.01 0.58 -5.35
C ASP A 697 -13.49 -0.40 -6.43
N ILE A 698 -12.54 -1.14 -6.99
CA ILE A 698 -12.76 -2.23 -7.94
C ILE A 698 -12.33 -3.55 -7.29
N LEU A 699 -12.75 -4.68 -7.82
CA LEU A 699 -12.50 -6.00 -7.21
C LEU A 699 -11.03 -6.24 -6.87
N ILE A 700 -10.10 -5.78 -7.69
CA ILE A 700 -8.67 -5.98 -7.45
C ILE A 700 -8.14 -5.08 -6.33
N SER A 701 -8.65 -3.84 -6.17
CA SER A 701 -8.27 -2.98 -5.04
C SER A 701 -8.84 -3.49 -3.72
N GLU A 702 -10.04 -4.03 -3.74
CA GLU A 702 -10.64 -4.68 -2.57
C GLU A 702 -9.85 -5.94 -2.15
N ALA A 703 -9.46 -6.79 -3.11
CA ALA A 703 -8.59 -7.94 -2.84
C ALA A 703 -7.25 -7.53 -2.20
N TYR A 704 -6.67 -6.42 -2.65
CA TYR A 704 -5.44 -5.86 -2.09
C TYR A 704 -5.62 -5.44 -0.62
N ARG A 705 -6.72 -4.73 -0.31
CA ARG A 705 -7.02 -4.30 1.07
C ARG A 705 -7.14 -5.49 2.02
N TRP A 706 -7.80 -6.56 1.61
CA TRP A 706 -7.89 -7.79 2.40
C TRP A 706 -6.53 -8.45 2.64
N ALA A 707 -5.62 -8.38 1.67
CA ALA A 707 -4.30 -8.97 1.81
C ALA A 707 -3.37 -8.16 2.71
N PHE A 708 -3.44 -6.82 2.66
CA PHE A 708 -2.37 -5.96 3.19
C PHE A 708 -2.83 -4.88 4.18
N GLU A 709 -4.11 -4.49 4.17
CA GLU A 709 -4.65 -3.46 5.05
C GLU A 709 -5.57 -4.02 6.14
N ARG A 710 -6.21 -5.18 5.92
CA ARG A 710 -7.16 -5.81 6.85
C ARG A 710 -6.61 -7.13 7.40
N GLN A 711 -5.81 -7.06 8.47
CA GLN A 711 -5.29 -8.22 9.23
C GLN A 711 -4.62 -9.32 8.39
N GLU A 712 -4.04 -8.99 7.22
CA GLU A 712 -3.33 -9.95 6.36
C GLU A 712 -4.16 -11.21 6.02
N GLN A 713 -5.44 -11.02 5.68
CA GLN A 713 -6.39 -12.09 5.33
C GLN A 713 -6.09 -12.69 3.94
N TYR A 714 -4.91 -13.30 3.79
CA TYR A 714 -4.42 -13.80 2.50
C TYR A 714 -5.36 -14.82 1.85
N GLY A 715 -5.99 -15.71 2.62
CA GLY A 715 -6.95 -16.69 2.12
C GLY A 715 -8.19 -16.05 1.50
N TYR A 716 -8.69 -15.00 2.14
CA TYR A 716 -9.84 -14.24 1.66
C TYR A 716 -9.50 -13.41 0.41
N ALA A 717 -8.38 -12.73 0.41
CA ALA A 717 -7.86 -12.02 -0.76
C ALA A 717 -7.64 -12.94 -1.96
N ALA A 718 -7.09 -14.12 -1.72
CA ALA A 718 -6.89 -15.14 -2.76
C ALA A 718 -8.23 -15.66 -3.31
N ALA A 719 -9.28 -15.79 -2.47
CA ALA A 719 -10.62 -16.14 -2.93
C ALA A 719 -11.21 -15.06 -3.86
N TYR A 720 -11.03 -13.75 -3.55
CA TYR A 720 -11.35 -12.66 -4.47
C TYR A 720 -10.62 -12.80 -5.81
N ALA A 721 -9.32 -13.07 -5.79
CA ALA A 721 -8.52 -13.25 -7.01
C ALA A 721 -9.01 -14.43 -7.86
N VAL A 722 -9.44 -15.54 -7.23
CA VAL A 722 -10.04 -16.69 -7.93
C VAL A 722 -11.38 -16.30 -8.55
N LEU A 723 -12.23 -15.54 -7.84
CA LEU A 723 -13.50 -15.05 -8.38
C LEU A 723 -13.28 -14.12 -9.59
N ILE A 724 -12.34 -13.17 -9.48
CA ILE A 724 -11.92 -12.30 -10.59
C ILE A 724 -11.49 -13.15 -11.79
N PHE A 725 -10.64 -14.15 -11.56
CA PHE A 725 -10.20 -15.06 -12.62
C PHE A 725 -11.37 -15.80 -13.28
N CYS A 726 -12.31 -16.34 -12.49
CA CYS A 726 -13.50 -17.00 -13.02
C CYS A 726 -14.36 -16.07 -13.89
N ILE A 727 -14.55 -14.82 -13.47
CA ILE A 727 -15.27 -13.79 -14.24
C ILE A 727 -14.59 -13.54 -15.58
N LEU A 728 -13.26 -13.34 -15.58
CA LEU A 728 -12.48 -13.08 -16.80
C LEU A 728 -12.43 -14.30 -17.73
N VAL A 729 -12.37 -15.52 -17.21
CA VAL A 729 -12.52 -16.75 -18.01
C VAL A 729 -13.90 -16.82 -18.64
N GLY A 730 -14.96 -16.58 -17.86
CA GLY A 730 -16.34 -16.52 -18.36
C GLY A 730 -16.50 -15.48 -19.48
N TYR A 731 -15.93 -14.29 -19.29
CA TYR A 731 -15.87 -13.24 -20.31
C TYR A 731 -15.16 -13.72 -21.59
N THR A 732 -13.96 -14.30 -21.46
CA THR A 732 -13.16 -14.80 -22.58
C THR A 732 -13.87 -15.91 -23.34
N LEU A 733 -14.53 -16.85 -22.67
CA LEU A 733 -15.28 -17.92 -23.30
C LEU A 733 -16.54 -17.40 -24.02
N SER A 734 -17.21 -16.39 -23.47
CA SER A 734 -18.38 -15.75 -24.07
C SER A 734 -18.01 -14.97 -25.35
N THR A 735 -16.92 -14.23 -25.30
CA THR A 735 -16.43 -13.46 -26.48
C THR A 735 -15.93 -14.37 -27.60
N ARG A 736 -15.32 -15.51 -27.26
CA ARG A 736 -14.87 -16.49 -28.26
C ARG A 736 -16.01 -17.07 -29.07
N ARG A 737 -17.23 -17.19 -28.53
CA ARG A 737 -18.44 -17.63 -29.26
C ARG A 737 -18.91 -16.57 -30.26
N VAL A 738 -18.73 -15.30 -29.92
CA VAL A 738 -19.12 -14.17 -30.79
C VAL A 738 -18.14 -14.02 -31.96
N THR A 739 -16.81 -14.19 -31.70
CA THR A 739 -15.78 -14.09 -32.75
C THR A 739 -15.72 -15.31 -33.65
N GLY A 740 -15.91 -16.53 -33.11
CA GLY A 740 -15.88 -17.78 -33.92
C GLY A 740 -17.11 -18.01 -34.81
N GLY A 741 -18.17 -17.23 -34.67
CA GLY A 741 -19.33 -17.23 -35.53
C GLY A 741 -19.09 -16.51 -36.85
N GLU A 742 -18.17 -15.55 -36.92
CA GLU A 742 -17.85 -14.76 -38.14
C GLU A 742 -16.85 -15.52 -39.08
N GLU A 743 -16.09 -16.49 -38.58
CA GLU A 743 -15.22 -17.34 -39.45
C GLU A 743 -15.97 -18.48 -40.14
N ARG A 744 -17.26 -18.68 -39.85
CA ARG A 744 -18.11 -19.73 -40.45
C ARG A 744 -19.19 -19.23 -41.38
N SER A 745 -19.30 -17.92 -41.56
CA SER A 745 -20.17 -17.26 -42.54
C SER A 745 -19.35 -16.60 -43.65
#